data_f615544c4a464e733bde9239976caf9f
#
_entry.id   f615544c4a464e733bde9239976caf9f
#
_cell.length_a   1.000
_cell.length_b   1.000
_cell.length_c   1.000
_cell.angle_alpha   90.00
_cell.angle_beta   90.00
_cell.angle_gamma   90.00
#
_symmetry.space_group_name_H-M   'P 1'
#
loop_
_entity.id
_entity.type
_entity.pdbx_description
1 polymer ?
#
loop_
_entity_poly.entity_id
_entity_poly.type
_entity_poly.pdbx_seq_one_letter_code
_entity_poly.pdbx_strand_id
1 'polypeptide(L)'
;EVLRASALAETLENAYRDPDFCAFADLYGKGRTDQAAGNTILHVYDFLRALPDYDRRLDEYLTPWQRENGFAFTCWHDLLLAEAARCAKAARELLTAALADCKEDFVLAQAQAEEKGKTAASKAKAVAGVNDKFAEPLSRLESAAALLGEVERLAAAGQWTPLYDKLTPYVLGMEEMPGFKGMKKRLTGDHKAAVRTRADEAAKLFEHITELVSCSEEEAEADRRAALPRLRALFAAVRDFDARFSAKKKERKLLEFSDFEHQALRLLRTPDGVCTPLCQSIRQNYAAVMVDEYQDTNALQDAIYRCLASPAGDDLFLVGDLKQSIYRFRQADPSIFRAKLNAWAPLPSGTARPRPEEGTAGGNALLALDANFRSAPQVVAGINFIFEQLMTPQLGDTAYGDGQRLVCGAPGEYAGSVEAHFLPDDTAETDAAWIAQRVEELVKNGEPVRDGSSTRPVQYEDCCILLAARGDFLAYEEALTARGIPVYADARENLMEAAHIRPLISLLKVIDNPAQDIYLAAAMLGPVFGFTDDDLVRLRAQSAALQKEQNAGNAGKPARMSLYGALLLARQGRAEDPFTQKVNDFYDKLTALRQMARSVPAEQLLEEIFATTGYLAALGVTENGVRRREDARRFASFCAASGAGGISALVRAIDAAALAGSTGQDTTPGGARPGCVTVMTIHRSKGLQFP
;
A
#
# COMPACT_ATOMS: atom_id res chain seq x y z
N GLU A 1 11.23 -15.44 7.02
CA GLU A 1 10.62 -15.45 5.68
C GLU A 1 10.78 -16.81 4.98
N VAL A 2 11.97 -17.39 4.90
CA VAL A 2 12.18 -18.73 4.31
C VAL A 2 11.28 -19.78 4.95
N LEU A 3 11.17 -19.79 6.29
CA LEU A 3 10.29 -20.73 7.01
C LEU A 3 8.81 -20.45 6.72
N ARG A 4 8.43 -19.17 6.59
CA ARG A 4 7.08 -18.73 6.26
C ARG A 4 6.68 -19.21 4.86
N ALA A 5 7.55 -19.03 3.86
CA ALA A 5 7.32 -19.50 2.50
C ALA A 5 7.26 -21.04 2.42
N SER A 6 8.13 -21.74 3.15
CA SER A 6 8.09 -23.20 3.24
C SER A 6 6.79 -23.72 3.88
N ALA A 7 6.33 -23.08 4.95
CA ALA A 7 5.05 -23.44 5.59
C ALA A 7 3.88 -23.19 4.65
N LEU A 8 3.88 -22.04 3.93
CA LEU A 8 2.85 -21.70 2.98
C LEU A 8 2.76 -22.71 1.82
N ALA A 9 3.90 -23.12 1.25
CA ALA A 9 3.92 -24.11 0.19
C ALA A 9 3.29 -25.44 0.63
N GLU A 10 3.66 -25.94 1.83
CA GLU A 10 3.07 -27.17 2.37
C GLU A 10 1.58 -27.02 2.69
N THR A 11 1.16 -25.83 3.15
CA THR A 11 -0.26 -25.52 3.39
C THR A 11 -1.04 -25.56 2.09
N LEU A 12 -0.53 -24.91 1.02
CA LEU A 12 -1.19 -24.91 -0.29
C LEU A 12 -1.32 -26.32 -0.87
N GLU A 13 -0.25 -27.14 -0.81
CA GLU A 13 -0.32 -28.55 -1.24
C GLU A 13 -1.41 -29.33 -0.51
N ASN A 14 -1.62 -29.06 0.77
CA ASN A 14 -2.67 -29.71 1.55
C ASN A 14 -4.05 -29.12 1.24
N ALA A 15 -4.16 -27.80 1.15
CA ALA A 15 -5.42 -27.10 0.92
C ALA A 15 -6.05 -27.42 -0.45
N TYR A 16 -5.24 -27.61 -1.50
CA TYR A 16 -5.72 -28.00 -2.83
C TYR A 16 -6.32 -29.42 -2.91
N ARG A 17 -6.28 -30.19 -1.82
CA ARG A 17 -7.05 -31.46 -1.73
C ARG A 17 -8.50 -31.25 -1.39
N ASP A 18 -8.86 -30.05 -0.91
CA ASP A 18 -10.23 -29.66 -0.59
C ASP A 18 -10.87 -28.98 -1.82
N PRO A 19 -11.97 -29.53 -2.36
CA PRO A 19 -12.69 -28.91 -3.48
C PRO A 19 -13.17 -27.49 -3.21
N ASP A 20 -13.54 -27.17 -1.95
CA ASP A 20 -14.01 -25.84 -1.57
C ASP A 20 -12.84 -24.83 -1.57
N PHE A 21 -11.62 -25.27 -1.22
CA PHE A 21 -10.43 -24.43 -1.36
C PHE A 21 -10.07 -24.23 -2.84
N CYS A 22 -10.19 -25.26 -3.70
CA CYS A 22 -10.00 -25.10 -5.14
C CYS A 22 -10.96 -24.04 -5.69
N ALA A 23 -12.24 -24.11 -5.32
CA ALA A 23 -13.25 -23.14 -5.73
C ALA A 23 -12.96 -21.71 -5.19
N PHE A 24 -12.37 -21.59 -4.01
CA PHE A 24 -11.87 -20.31 -3.49
C PHE A 24 -10.71 -19.80 -4.35
N ALA A 25 -9.71 -20.64 -4.61
CA ALA A 25 -8.53 -20.27 -5.38
C ALA A 25 -8.88 -19.88 -6.83
N ASP A 26 -9.82 -20.56 -7.47
CA ASP A 26 -10.32 -20.23 -8.81
C ASP A 26 -11.00 -18.86 -8.86
N LEU A 27 -11.74 -18.50 -7.82
CA LEU A 27 -12.45 -17.23 -7.74
C LEU A 27 -11.52 -16.05 -7.47
N TYR A 28 -10.55 -16.20 -6.56
CA TYR A 28 -9.66 -15.14 -6.12
C TYR A 28 -8.27 -15.19 -6.78
N GLY A 29 -7.89 -16.32 -7.38
CA GLY A 29 -6.62 -16.52 -8.08
C GLY A 29 -6.66 -15.87 -9.46
N LYS A 30 -6.18 -14.63 -9.59
CA LYS A 30 -6.00 -13.97 -10.89
C LYS A 30 -4.71 -14.49 -11.54
N GLY A 31 -4.79 -15.57 -12.31
CA GLY A 31 -3.65 -16.03 -13.09
C GLY A 31 -3.35 -17.53 -12.97
N ARG A 32 -2.13 -17.91 -13.41
CA ARG A 32 -1.66 -19.31 -13.44
C ARG A 32 -0.78 -19.68 -12.26
N THR A 33 -0.82 -18.89 -11.18
CA THR A 33 0.05 -19.07 -10.01
C THR A 33 -0.75 -19.06 -8.73
N ASP A 34 -0.28 -19.77 -7.71
CA ASP A 34 -0.87 -19.82 -6.37
C ASP A 34 -0.67 -18.56 -5.54
N GLN A 35 -0.04 -17.54 -6.13
CA GLN A 35 0.39 -16.34 -5.42
C GLN A 35 -0.77 -15.58 -4.77
N ALA A 36 -1.91 -15.45 -5.47
CA ALA A 36 -3.06 -14.72 -4.95
C ALA A 36 -3.69 -15.45 -3.75
N ALA A 37 -3.90 -16.77 -3.85
CA ALA A 37 -4.42 -17.57 -2.76
C ALA A 37 -3.46 -17.59 -1.56
N GLY A 38 -2.16 -17.75 -1.81
CA GLY A 38 -1.11 -17.69 -0.78
C GLY A 38 -1.05 -16.34 -0.09
N ASN A 39 -1.10 -15.23 -0.84
CA ASN A 39 -1.12 -13.89 -0.27
C ASN A 39 -2.37 -13.65 0.59
N THR A 40 -3.52 -14.19 0.20
CA THR A 40 -4.75 -14.08 0.99
C THR A 40 -4.62 -14.82 2.33
N ILE A 41 -4.08 -16.05 2.33
CA ILE A 41 -3.80 -16.80 3.57
C ILE A 41 -2.88 -16.00 4.49
N LEU A 42 -1.77 -15.46 3.95
CA LEU A 42 -0.81 -14.67 4.72
C LEU A 42 -1.42 -13.38 5.26
N HIS A 43 -2.22 -12.69 4.45
CA HIS A 43 -2.89 -11.46 4.87
C HIS A 43 -3.88 -11.69 6.02
N VAL A 44 -4.70 -12.74 5.91
CA VAL A 44 -5.63 -13.13 6.99
C VAL A 44 -4.85 -13.56 8.25
N TYR A 45 -3.77 -14.33 8.10
CA TYR A 45 -2.90 -14.71 9.20
C TYR A 45 -2.32 -13.49 9.92
N ASP A 46 -1.73 -12.54 9.18
CA ASP A 46 -1.13 -11.34 9.75
C ASP A 46 -2.16 -10.46 10.49
N PHE A 47 -3.37 -10.32 9.93
CA PHE A 47 -4.49 -9.63 10.58
C PHE A 47 -4.87 -10.31 11.91
N LEU A 48 -5.00 -11.62 11.91
CA LEU A 48 -5.37 -12.38 13.10
C LEU A 48 -4.30 -12.26 14.20
N ARG A 49 -3.02 -12.22 13.82
CA ARG A 49 -1.91 -12.10 14.77
C ARG A 49 -1.90 -10.77 15.55
N ALA A 50 -2.64 -9.78 15.13
CA ALA A 50 -2.84 -8.52 15.86
C ALA A 50 -4.01 -8.58 16.86
N LEU A 51 -4.76 -9.69 16.89
CA LEU A 51 -5.94 -9.88 17.73
C LEU A 51 -5.63 -10.79 18.93
N PRO A 52 -6.13 -10.49 20.13
CA PRO A 52 -6.14 -11.45 21.24
C PRO A 52 -7.07 -12.61 20.91
N ASP A 53 -6.73 -13.84 21.34
CA ASP A 53 -7.56 -15.05 21.19
C ASP A 53 -8.01 -15.32 19.74
N TYR A 54 -7.10 -15.09 18.77
CA TYR A 54 -7.39 -15.09 17.33
C TYR A 54 -7.99 -16.41 16.81
N ASP A 55 -7.66 -17.57 17.42
CA ASP A 55 -8.23 -18.85 17.01
C ASP A 55 -9.76 -18.86 17.14
N ARG A 56 -10.30 -18.28 18.22
CA ARG A 56 -11.73 -18.15 18.45
C ARG A 56 -12.38 -17.14 17.51
N ARG A 57 -11.64 -16.10 17.11
CA ARG A 57 -12.14 -15.07 16.19
C ARG A 57 -12.55 -15.62 14.83
N LEU A 58 -11.83 -16.60 14.30
CA LEU A 58 -12.22 -17.23 13.03
C LEU A 58 -13.61 -17.84 13.08
N ASP A 59 -13.98 -18.49 14.19
CA ASP A 59 -15.30 -19.09 14.35
C ASP A 59 -16.37 -18.00 14.57
N GLU A 60 -16.04 -16.95 15.31
CA GLU A 60 -16.91 -15.78 15.49
C GLU A 60 -17.23 -15.09 14.16
N TYR A 61 -16.25 -14.95 13.25
CA TYR A 61 -16.44 -14.36 11.93
C TYR A 61 -17.32 -15.23 11.02
N LEU A 62 -17.35 -16.55 11.19
CA LEU A 62 -18.22 -17.43 10.44
C LEU A 62 -19.68 -17.42 10.94
N THR A 63 -19.91 -17.03 12.20
CA THR A 63 -21.24 -17.10 12.82
C THR A 63 -22.33 -16.35 12.03
N PRO A 64 -22.14 -15.10 11.57
CA PRO A 64 -23.13 -14.40 10.74
C PRO A 64 -23.43 -15.12 9.42
N TRP A 65 -22.41 -15.75 8.83
CA TRP A 65 -22.52 -16.47 7.56
C TRP A 65 -23.29 -17.79 7.66
N GLN A 66 -23.47 -18.32 8.88
CA GLN A 66 -24.15 -19.61 9.12
C GLN A 66 -25.65 -19.46 9.37
N ARG A 67 -26.15 -18.23 9.58
CA ARG A 67 -27.57 -17.97 9.88
C ARG A 67 -28.43 -18.20 8.62
N GLU A 68 -29.63 -18.75 8.79
CA GLU A 68 -30.67 -18.75 7.74
C GLU A 68 -31.06 -17.29 7.43
N ASN A 69 -31.22 -16.97 6.13
CA ASN A 69 -31.47 -15.61 5.64
C ASN A 69 -30.46 -14.61 6.22
N GLY A 70 -29.18 -15.04 6.25
CA GLY A 70 -28.14 -14.38 7.01
C GLY A 70 -27.57 -13.13 6.35
N PHE A 71 -27.86 -12.84 5.08
CA PHE A 71 -27.28 -11.66 4.40
C PHE A 71 -27.58 -10.38 5.16
N ALA A 72 -28.82 -10.14 5.56
CA ALA A 72 -29.24 -8.98 6.35
C ALA A 72 -28.58 -8.87 7.74
N PHE A 73 -27.94 -9.95 8.23
CA PHE A 73 -27.23 -9.98 9.51
C PHE A 73 -25.70 -10.01 9.35
N THR A 74 -25.21 -9.95 8.12
CA THR A 74 -23.78 -9.80 7.87
C THR A 74 -23.37 -8.33 8.01
N CYS A 75 -22.12 -8.09 8.41
CA CYS A 75 -21.57 -6.72 8.38
C CYS A 75 -21.57 -6.11 6.97
N TRP A 76 -21.61 -6.93 5.92
CA TRP A 76 -21.62 -6.47 4.53
C TRP A 76 -22.91 -5.71 4.18
N HIS A 77 -24.07 -6.19 4.61
CA HIS A 77 -25.35 -5.52 4.40
C HIS A 77 -25.29 -4.06 4.88
N ASP A 78 -24.91 -3.86 6.13
CA ASP A 78 -24.87 -2.54 6.74
C ASP A 78 -23.75 -1.65 6.15
N LEU A 79 -22.56 -2.24 5.87
CA LEU A 79 -21.44 -1.51 5.28
C LEU A 79 -21.76 -1.06 3.86
N LEU A 80 -22.33 -1.92 3.02
CA LEU A 80 -22.69 -1.58 1.65
C LEU A 80 -23.78 -0.51 1.60
N LEU A 81 -24.79 -0.59 2.46
CA LEU A 81 -25.82 0.44 2.58
C LEU A 81 -25.28 1.77 3.12
N ALA A 82 -24.42 1.73 4.13
CA ALA A 82 -23.79 2.94 4.66
C ALA A 82 -22.92 3.63 3.59
N GLU A 83 -22.15 2.87 2.82
CA GLU A 83 -21.35 3.39 1.72
C GLU A 83 -22.20 3.93 0.57
N ALA A 84 -23.28 3.21 0.20
CA ALA A 84 -24.24 3.69 -0.80
C ALA A 84 -24.89 5.01 -0.37
N ALA A 85 -25.30 5.13 0.89
CA ALA A 85 -25.86 6.36 1.45
C ALA A 85 -24.85 7.51 1.43
N ARG A 86 -23.58 7.25 1.79
CA ARG A 86 -22.50 8.23 1.76
C ARG A 86 -22.23 8.74 0.34
N CYS A 87 -22.12 7.82 -0.62
CA CYS A 87 -21.89 8.17 -2.03
C CYS A 87 -23.08 8.94 -2.63
N ALA A 88 -24.32 8.53 -2.30
CA ALA A 88 -25.51 9.21 -2.76
C ALA A 88 -25.62 10.64 -2.23
N LYS A 89 -25.30 10.85 -0.95
CA LYS A 89 -25.22 12.17 -0.32
C LYS A 89 -24.19 13.06 -1.02
N ALA A 90 -22.97 12.58 -1.19
CA ALA A 90 -21.89 13.32 -1.84
C ALA A 90 -22.24 13.67 -3.28
N ALA A 91 -22.77 12.72 -4.06
CA ALA A 91 -23.20 12.95 -5.42
C ALA A 91 -24.36 13.98 -5.50
N ARG A 92 -25.31 13.91 -4.57
CA ARG A 92 -26.42 14.88 -4.49
C ARG A 92 -25.94 16.29 -4.14
N GLU A 93 -24.97 16.44 -3.25
CA GLU A 93 -24.34 17.72 -2.92
C GLU A 93 -23.64 18.33 -4.13
N LEU A 94 -22.87 17.52 -4.89
CA LEU A 94 -22.24 17.95 -6.15
C LEU A 94 -23.27 18.43 -7.17
N LEU A 95 -24.38 17.69 -7.35
CA LEU A 95 -25.43 18.08 -8.28
C LEU A 95 -26.20 19.30 -7.82
N THR A 96 -26.41 19.47 -6.52
CA THR A 96 -27.05 20.66 -5.96
C THR A 96 -26.21 21.91 -6.22
N ALA A 97 -24.89 21.80 -6.06
CA ALA A 97 -23.96 22.90 -6.40
C ALA A 97 -23.94 23.17 -7.92
N ALA A 98 -23.91 22.09 -8.74
CA ALA A 98 -23.97 22.23 -10.20
C ALA A 98 -25.29 22.87 -10.67
N LEU A 99 -26.40 22.56 -10.02
CA LEU A 99 -27.72 23.16 -10.30
C LEU A 99 -27.75 24.63 -9.91
N ALA A 100 -27.14 25.04 -8.80
CA ALA A 100 -27.02 26.42 -8.38
C ALA A 100 -26.23 27.26 -9.40
N ASP A 101 -25.05 26.77 -9.82
CA ASP A 101 -24.21 27.39 -10.84
C ASP A 101 -24.97 27.52 -12.20
N CYS A 102 -25.68 26.46 -12.60
CA CYS A 102 -26.46 26.48 -13.84
C CYS A 102 -27.63 27.43 -13.78
N LYS A 103 -28.28 27.61 -12.61
CA LYS A 103 -29.34 28.61 -12.39
C LYS A 103 -28.77 30.02 -12.41
N GLU A 104 -27.58 30.26 -11.89
CA GLU A 104 -26.91 31.57 -11.99
C GLU A 104 -26.60 31.93 -13.44
N ASP A 105 -25.98 31.01 -14.21
CA ASP A 105 -25.74 31.20 -15.65
C ASP A 105 -27.04 31.47 -16.42
N PHE A 106 -28.13 30.80 -16.06
CA PHE A 106 -29.45 31.02 -16.67
C PHE A 106 -29.97 32.45 -16.42
N VAL A 107 -29.93 32.93 -15.18
CA VAL A 107 -30.37 34.28 -14.82
C VAL A 107 -29.54 35.36 -15.54
N LEU A 108 -28.20 35.17 -15.57
CA LEU A 108 -27.31 36.09 -16.30
C LEU A 108 -27.58 36.09 -17.80
N ALA A 109 -27.83 34.91 -18.40
CA ALA A 109 -28.17 34.83 -19.83
C ALA A 109 -29.52 35.48 -20.15
N GLN A 110 -30.52 35.38 -19.26
CA GLN A 110 -31.80 36.05 -19.43
C GLN A 110 -31.65 37.61 -19.39
N ALA A 111 -30.93 38.14 -18.39
CA ALA A 111 -30.64 39.54 -18.26
C ALA A 111 -29.95 40.11 -19.52
N GLN A 112 -28.92 39.40 -20.02
CA GLN A 112 -28.22 39.76 -21.25
C GLN A 112 -29.14 39.73 -22.50
N ALA A 113 -30.08 38.76 -22.56
CA ALA A 113 -31.03 38.65 -23.66
C ALA A 113 -32.05 39.86 -23.67
N GLU A 114 -32.46 40.30 -22.50
CA GLU A 114 -33.31 41.47 -22.32
C GLU A 114 -32.61 42.78 -22.74
N GLU A 115 -31.31 42.92 -22.45
CA GLU A 115 -30.53 44.10 -22.83
C GLU A 115 -30.28 44.18 -24.34
N LYS A 116 -30.00 43.05 -24.99
CA LYS A 116 -29.67 42.99 -26.43
C LYS A 116 -30.85 43.24 -27.36
N GLY A 117 -32.08 43.11 -26.91
CA GLY A 117 -33.29 43.28 -27.72
C GLY A 117 -33.67 44.76 -27.93
N LYS A 118 -33.80 45.22 -29.19
CA LYS A 118 -34.21 46.60 -29.51
C LYS A 118 -35.73 46.84 -29.47
N THR A 119 -36.53 45.78 -29.54
CA THR A 119 -38.03 45.90 -29.50
C THR A 119 -38.58 44.85 -28.50
N ALA A 120 -39.75 45.02 -27.96
CA ALA A 120 -40.40 44.11 -27.04
C ALA A 120 -40.53 42.70 -27.63
N ALA A 121 -40.86 42.57 -28.91
CA ALA A 121 -40.93 41.26 -29.59
C ALA A 121 -39.55 40.60 -29.76
N SER A 122 -38.48 41.38 -30.04
CA SER A 122 -37.12 40.80 -30.13
C SER A 122 -36.55 40.39 -28.77
N LYS A 123 -36.88 41.09 -27.70
CA LYS A 123 -36.54 40.71 -26.33
C LYS A 123 -37.23 39.43 -25.93
N ALA A 124 -38.54 39.32 -26.14
CA ALA A 124 -39.31 38.08 -25.84
C ALA A 124 -38.78 36.86 -26.60
N LYS A 125 -38.42 37.01 -27.88
CA LYS A 125 -37.82 35.93 -28.66
C LYS A 125 -36.42 35.52 -28.16
N ALA A 126 -35.59 36.50 -27.76
CA ALA A 126 -34.26 36.23 -27.21
C ALA A 126 -34.35 35.49 -25.86
N VAL A 127 -35.22 35.91 -24.96
CA VAL A 127 -35.48 35.25 -23.66
C VAL A 127 -36.03 33.82 -23.86
N ALA A 128 -37.00 33.64 -24.78
CA ALA A 128 -37.50 32.31 -25.11
C ALA A 128 -36.39 31.38 -25.58
N GLY A 129 -35.48 31.86 -26.41
CA GLY A 129 -34.31 31.06 -26.85
C GLY A 129 -33.31 30.71 -25.73
N VAL A 130 -33.19 31.55 -24.68
CA VAL A 130 -32.43 31.24 -23.48
C VAL A 130 -33.13 30.17 -22.65
N ASN A 131 -34.46 30.31 -22.44
CA ASN A 131 -35.25 29.33 -21.70
C ASN A 131 -35.14 27.92 -22.33
N ASP A 132 -35.26 27.82 -23.65
CA ASP A 132 -35.15 26.56 -24.38
C ASP A 132 -33.76 25.92 -24.20
N LYS A 133 -32.69 26.70 -24.14
CA LYS A 133 -31.33 26.20 -23.96
C LYS A 133 -31.07 25.62 -22.57
N PHE A 134 -31.62 26.26 -21.55
CA PHE A 134 -31.39 25.87 -20.15
C PHE A 134 -32.44 24.87 -19.61
N ALA A 135 -33.61 24.74 -20.25
CA ALA A 135 -34.69 23.89 -19.78
C ALA A 135 -34.25 22.45 -19.57
N GLU A 136 -33.57 21.86 -20.55
CA GLU A 136 -33.11 20.45 -20.47
C GLU A 136 -31.98 20.25 -19.44
N PRO A 137 -30.87 21.04 -19.41
CA PRO A 137 -29.86 20.93 -18.37
C PRO A 137 -30.40 21.06 -16.95
N LEU A 138 -31.25 22.05 -16.68
CA LEU A 138 -31.83 22.24 -15.34
C LEU A 138 -32.71 21.06 -14.94
N SER A 139 -33.64 20.63 -15.83
CA SER A 139 -34.51 19.47 -15.55
C SER A 139 -33.74 18.19 -15.29
N ARG A 140 -32.67 17.94 -16.04
CA ARG A 140 -31.84 16.74 -15.85
C ARG A 140 -31.09 16.78 -14.52
N LEU A 141 -30.48 17.91 -14.15
CA LEU A 141 -29.80 18.06 -12.86
C LEU A 141 -30.77 17.93 -11.70
N GLU A 142 -31.97 18.49 -11.79
CA GLU A 142 -33.04 18.36 -10.77
C GLU A 142 -33.50 16.90 -10.62
N SER A 143 -33.72 16.20 -11.74
CA SER A 143 -34.12 14.80 -11.73
C SER A 143 -33.05 13.87 -11.15
N ALA A 144 -31.78 14.13 -11.50
CA ALA A 144 -30.67 13.36 -10.97
C ALA A 144 -30.47 13.61 -9.44
N ALA A 145 -30.58 14.87 -9.00
CA ALA A 145 -30.50 15.18 -7.57
C ALA A 145 -31.66 14.56 -6.77
N ALA A 146 -32.88 14.54 -7.35
CA ALA A 146 -34.04 13.88 -6.73
C ALA A 146 -33.85 12.36 -6.62
N LEU A 147 -33.35 11.70 -7.69
CA LEU A 147 -33.00 10.27 -7.67
C LEU A 147 -32.00 9.96 -6.56
N LEU A 148 -30.92 10.71 -6.48
CA LEU A 148 -29.90 10.51 -5.45
C LEU A 148 -30.42 10.76 -4.03
N GLY A 149 -31.34 11.73 -3.84
CA GLY A 149 -32.01 11.93 -2.55
C GLY A 149 -32.89 10.74 -2.13
N GLU A 150 -33.52 10.06 -3.07
CA GLU A 150 -34.27 8.85 -2.79
C GLU A 150 -33.36 7.66 -2.50
N VAL A 151 -32.26 7.50 -3.26
CA VAL A 151 -31.23 6.48 -3.02
C VAL A 151 -30.60 6.67 -1.64
N GLU A 152 -30.21 7.89 -1.27
CA GLU A 152 -29.67 8.21 0.06
C GLU A 152 -30.66 7.81 1.17
N ARG A 153 -31.93 8.15 1.02
CA ARG A 153 -32.97 7.86 2.01
C ARG A 153 -33.20 6.34 2.19
N LEU A 154 -33.29 5.59 1.09
CA LEU A 154 -33.49 4.14 1.13
C LEU A 154 -32.30 3.43 1.74
N ALA A 155 -31.08 3.82 1.34
CA ALA A 155 -29.84 3.26 1.86
C ALA A 155 -29.66 3.57 3.36
N ALA A 156 -29.89 4.81 3.78
CA ALA A 156 -29.83 5.20 5.20
C ALA A 156 -30.89 4.55 6.07
N ALA A 157 -32.04 4.18 5.47
CA ALA A 157 -33.11 3.45 6.16
C ALA A 157 -32.87 1.93 6.23
N GLY A 158 -31.78 1.39 5.71
CA GLY A 158 -31.49 -0.04 5.72
C GLY A 158 -32.36 -0.86 4.75
N GLN A 159 -32.95 -0.25 3.74
CA GLN A 159 -33.94 -0.87 2.86
C GLN A 159 -33.30 -1.41 1.58
N TRP A 160 -32.68 -2.60 1.65
CA TRP A 160 -31.98 -3.19 0.50
C TRP A 160 -32.89 -3.43 -0.71
N THR A 161 -33.97 -4.17 -0.54
CA THR A 161 -34.87 -4.54 -1.65
C THR A 161 -35.48 -3.32 -2.35
N PRO A 162 -36.07 -2.31 -1.65
CA PRO A 162 -36.53 -1.10 -2.30
C PRO A 162 -35.44 -0.29 -3.00
N LEU A 163 -34.21 -0.32 -2.44
CA LEU A 163 -33.06 0.34 -3.05
C LEU A 163 -32.64 -0.37 -4.34
N TYR A 164 -32.52 -1.69 -4.30
CA TYR A 164 -32.19 -2.50 -5.47
C TYR A 164 -33.22 -2.33 -6.58
N ASP A 165 -34.54 -2.40 -6.27
CA ASP A 165 -35.62 -2.19 -7.22
C ASP A 165 -35.49 -0.83 -7.92
N LYS A 166 -35.11 0.22 -7.17
CA LYS A 166 -34.89 1.56 -7.70
C LYS A 166 -33.68 1.64 -8.61
N LEU A 167 -32.62 0.90 -8.31
CA LEU A 167 -31.36 0.87 -9.06
C LEU A 167 -31.36 -0.11 -10.24
N THR A 168 -32.26 -1.09 -10.24
CA THR A 168 -32.32 -2.16 -11.25
C THR A 168 -32.24 -1.69 -12.70
N PRO A 169 -32.97 -0.63 -13.15
CA PRO A 169 -32.86 -0.14 -14.53
C PRO A 169 -31.43 0.28 -14.90
N TYR A 170 -30.70 0.83 -13.94
CA TYR A 170 -29.33 1.32 -14.13
C TYR A 170 -28.31 0.16 -14.02
N VAL A 171 -28.50 -0.76 -13.08
CA VAL A 171 -27.68 -1.97 -12.92
C VAL A 171 -27.73 -2.84 -14.18
N LEU A 172 -28.92 -2.99 -14.78
CA LEU A 172 -29.12 -3.73 -16.01
C LEU A 172 -28.72 -2.95 -17.29
N GLY A 173 -28.30 -1.70 -17.16
CA GLY A 173 -27.93 -0.86 -18.28
C GLY A 173 -29.12 -0.45 -19.19
N MET A 174 -30.37 -0.60 -18.69
CA MET A 174 -31.58 -0.20 -19.40
C MET A 174 -31.76 1.32 -19.39
N GLU A 175 -31.31 1.98 -18.33
CA GLU A 175 -31.33 3.43 -18.17
C GLU A 175 -29.94 3.92 -17.79
N GLU A 176 -29.65 5.18 -18.18
CA GLU A 176 -28.47 5.92 -17.73
C GLU A 176 -28.92 6.96 -16.70
N MET A 177 -28.05 7.26 -15.75
CA MET A 177 -28.33 8.31 -14.78
C MET A 177 -28.76 9.60 -15.49
N PRO A 178 -29.91 10.22 -15.12
CA PRO A 178 -30.36 11.46 -15.73
C PRO A 178 -29.28 12.54 -15.62
N GLY A 179 -28.84 13.07 -16.72
CA GLY A 179 -28.04 14.30 -16.68
C GLY A 179 -26.71 14.31 -17.41
N PHE A 180 -26.08 13.19 -17.77
CA PHE A 180 -24.66 13.22 -18.10
C PHE A 180 -24.29 12.95 -19.56
N LYS A 181 -24.86 11.97 -20.26
CA LYS A 181 -24.58 11.74 -21.68
C LYS A 181 -25.32 12.75 -22.55
N GLY A 182 -24.58 13.51 -23.33
CA GLY A 182 -25.12 14.52 -24.27
C GLY A 182 -25.19 15.95 -23.73
N MET A 183 -25.08 16.20 -22.42
CA MET A 183 -25.08 17.57 -21.85
C MET A 183 -23.85 18.39 -22.24
N LYS A 184 -22.73 17.74 -22.58
CA LYS A 184 -21.46 18.42 -22.93
C LYS A 184 -21.57 19.48 -24.03
N LYS A 185 -22.54 19.35 -24.95
CA LYS A 185 -22.77 20.30 -26.07
C LYS A 185 -23.82 21.38 -25.79
N ARG A 186 -24.58 21.26 -24.70
CA ARG A 186 -25.70 22.12 -24.38
C ARG A 186 -25.46 23.07 -23.21
N LEU A 187 -24.48 22.79 -22.37
CA LEU A 187 -24.08 23.68 -21.28
C LEU A 187 -23.45 24.96 -21.84
N THR A 188 -23.98 26.10 -21.43
CA THR A 188 -23.53 27.44 -21.78
C THR A 188 -23.46 28.29 -20.51
N GLY A 189 -22.60 29.29 -20.49
CA GLY A 189 -22.38 30.17 -19.35
C GLY A 189 -20.95 30.09 -18.81
N ASP A 190 -20.67 30.92 -17.83
CA ASP A 190 -19.33 31.03 -17.24
C ASP A 190 -18.97 29.81 -16.34
N HIS A 191 -19.98 29.20 -15.72
CA HIS A 191 -19.81 28.06 -14.82
C HIS A 191 -19.88 26.70 -15.53
N LYS A 192 -20.03 26.65 -16.86
CA LYS A 192 -20.20 25.38 -17.61
C LYS A 192 -19.14 24.30 -17.34
N ALA A 193 -17.88 24.70 -17.08
CA ALA A 193 -16.80 23.78 -16.76
C ALA A 193 -16.99 23.17 -15.37
N ALA A 194 -17.32 23.99 -14.38
CA ALA A 194 -17.59 23.56 -13.01
C ALA A 194 -18.81 22.64 -12.93
N VAL A 195 -19.91 23.03 -13.59
CA VAL A 195 -21.13 22.23 -13.69
C VAL A 195 -20.82 20.84 -14.28
N ARG A 196 -20.03 20.80 -15.35
CA ARG A 196 -19.63 19.54 -16.00
C ARG A 196 -18.78 18.68 -15.08
N THR A 197 -17.73 19.22 -14.44
CA THR A 197 -16.84 18.48 -13.55
C THR A 197 -17.62 17.86 -12.40
N ARG A 198 -18.46 18.65 -11.72
CA ARG A 198 -19.30 18.15 -10.61
C ARG A 198 -20.28 17.08 -11.07
N ALA A 199 -20.83 17.23 -12.26
CA ALA A 199 -21.74 16.28 -12.84
C ALA A 199 -21.04 14.96 -13.22
N ASP A 200 -19.85 15.00 -13.83
CA ASP A 200 -19.04 13.83 -14.18
C ASP A 200 -18.58 13.08 -12.88
N GLU A 201 -18.26 13.81 -11.80
CA GLU A 201 -17.93 13.25 -10.50
C GLU A 201 -19.13 12.56 -9.82
N ALA A 202 -20.31 13.20 -9.85
CA ALA A 202 -21.52 12.59 -9.31
C ALA A 202 -21.91 11.31 -10.06
N ALA A 203 -21.64 11.25 -11.39
CA ALA A 203 -21.88 10.04 -12.18
C ALA A 203 -20.99 8.87 -11.74
N LYS A 204 -19.71 9.11 -11.48
CA LYS A 204 -18.80 8.09 -10.98
C LYS A 204 -19.26 7.53 -9.62
N LEU A 205 -19.73 8.41 -8.73
CA LEU A 205 -20.29 7.99 -7.45
C LEU A 205 -21.56 7.16 -7.63
N PHE A 206 -22.40 7.50 -8.61
CA PHE A 206 -23.59 6.72 -8.90
C PHE A 206 -23.27 5.34 -9.50
N GLU A 207 -22.30 5.27 -10.43
CA GLU A 207 -21.80 3.99 -10.94
C GLU A 207 -21.31 3.11 -9.78
N HIS A 208 -20.55 3.67 -8.85
CA HIS A 208 -20.12 2.94 -7.66
C HIS A 208 -21.30 2.45 -6.80
N ILE A 209 -22.36 3.25 -6.61
CA ILE A 209 -23.57 2.81 -5.91
C ILE A 209 -24.22 1.61 -6.61
N THR A 210 -24.28 1.60 -7.94
CA THR A 210 -24.85 0.49 -8.70
C THR A 210 -24.01 -0.78 -8.61
N GLU A 211 -22.69 -0.66 -8.42
CA GLU A 211 -21.81 -1.79 -8.13
C GLU A 211 -22.04 -2.36 -6.71
N LEU A 212 -22.19 -1.47 -5.71
CA LEU A 212 -22.42 -1.86 -4.32
C LEU A 212 -23.75 -2.61 -4.12
N VAL A 213 -24.80 -2.22 -4.85
CA VAL A 213 -26.15 -2.78 -4.77
C VAL A 213 -26.53 -3.38 -6.13
N SER A 214 -25.73 -4.35 -6.58
CA SER A 214 -25.81 -4.94 -7.92
C SER A 214 -26.71 -6.18 -8.01
N CYS A 215 -27.22 -6.70 -6.91
CA CYS A 215 -28.03 -7.90 -6.86
C CYS A 215 -29.20 -7.77 -5.88
N SER A 216 -30.22 -8.59 -6.07
CA SER A 216 -31.36 -8.71 -5.14
C SER A 216 -30.91 -9.33 -3.80
N GLU A 217 -31.72 -9.16 -2.77
CA GLU A 217 -31.46 -9.79 -1.46
C GLU A 217 -31.43 -11.33 -1.55
N GLU A 218 -32.24 -11.92 -2.43
CA GLU A 218 -32.29 -13.36 -2.67
C GLU A 218 -30.99 -13.85 -3.34
N GLU A 219 -30.50 -13.13 -4.32
CA GLU A 219 -29.20 -13.41 -4.98
C GLU A 219 -28.02 -13.22 -4.02
N ALA A 220 -28.03 -12.16 -3.23
CA ALA A 220 -27.02 -11.92 -2.20
C ALA A 220 -26.99 -13.04 -1.14
N GLU A 221 -28.18 -13.55 -0.76
CA GLU A 221 -28.29 -14.70 0.14
C GLU A 221 -27.80 -16.01 -0.51
N ALA A 222 -28.06 -16.22 -1.80
CA ALA A 222 -27.51 -17.35 -2.53
C ALA A 222 -25.98 -17.30 -2.63
N ASP A 223 -25.44 -16.12 -2.92
CA ASP A 223 -23.98 -15.88 -2.97
C ASP A 223 -23.34 -16.09 -1.61
N ARG A 224 -23.97 -15.60 -0.53
CA ARG A 224 -23.52 -15.83 0.84
C ARG A 224 -23.43 -17.33 1.15
N ARG A 225 -24.46 -18.11 0.81
CA ARG A 225 -24.47 -19.57 1.01
C ARG A 225 -23.38 -20.26 0.19
N ALA A 226 -23.17 -19.82 -1.03
CA ALA A 226 -22.09 -20.34 -1.89
C ALA A 226 -20.68 -19.94 -1.40
N ALA A 227 -20.53 -18.78 -0.77
CA ALA A 227 -19.26 -18.32 -0.22
C ALA A 227 -18.86 -19.04 1.08
N LEU A 228 -19.82 -19.49 1.89
CA LEU A 228 -19.55 -20.07 3.21
C LEU A 228 -18.61 -21.29 3.19
N PRO A 229 -18.76 -22.31 2.32
CA PRO A 229 -17.81 -23.42 2.23
C PRO A 229 -16.39 -22.93 1.89
N ARG A 230 -16.27 -21.99 0.95
CA ARG A 230 -14.99 -21.40 0.52
C ARG A 230 -14.29 -20.64 1.64
N LEU A 231 -15.06 -19.87 2.45
CA LEU A 231 -14.53 -19.19 3.63
C LEU A 231 -14.05 -20.18 4.70
N ARG A 232 -14.80 -21.28 4.93
CA ARG A 232 -14.37 -22.34 5.84
C ARG A 232 -13.06 -22.98 5.39
N ALA A 233 -12.93 -23.27 4.09
CA ALA A 233 -11.72 -23.83 3.52
C ALA A 233 -10.53 -22.86 3.63
N LEU A 234 -10.74 -21.57 3.38
CA LEU A 234 -9.71 -20.53 3.59
C LEU A 234 -9.29 -20.50 5.07
N PHE A 235 -10.23 -20.46 6.02
CA PHE A 235 -9.89 -20.40 7.45
C PHE A 235 -9.21 -21.70 7.94
N ALA A 236 -9.56 -22.86 7.37
CA ALA A 236 -8.85 -24.10 7.63
C ALA A 236 -7.40 -24.03 7.11
N ALA A 237 -7.18 -23.46 5.93
CA ALA A 237 -5.83 -23.25 5.39
C ALA A 237 -5.02 -22.26 6.24
N VAL A 238 -5.63 -21.20 6.76
CA VAL A 238 -4.97 -20.25 7.68
C VAL A 238 -4.55 -20.93 8.98
N ARG A 239 -5.39 -21.79 9.57
CA ARG A 239 -5.06 -22.59 10.75
C ARG A 239 -3.95 -23.60 10.47
N ASP A 240 -3.97 -24.27 9.32
CA ASP A 240 -2.92 -25.22 8.92
C ASP A 240 -1.57 -24.49 8.74
N PHE A 241 -1.60 -23.30 8.13
CA PHE A 241 -0.44 -22.44 7.98
C PHE A 241 0.15 -22.06 9.35
N ASP A 242 -0.68 -21.54 10.28
CA ASP A 242 -0.21 -21.15 11.62
C ASP A 242 0.40 -22.34 12.36
N ALA A 243 -0.23 -23.51 12.32
CA ALA A 243 0.28 -24.72 12.94
C ALA A 243 1.65 -25.14 12.38
N ARG A 244 1.79 -25.18 11.04
CA ARG A 244 3.06 -25.53 10.37
C ARG A 244 4.15 -24.51 10.62
N PHE A 245 3.81 -23.23 10.50
CA PHE A 245 4.78 -22.16 10.69
C PHE A 245 5.26 -22.09 12.14
N SER A 246 4.35 -22.25 13.10
CA SER A 246 4.68 -22.33 14.53
C SER A 246 5.56 -23.55 14.85
N ALA A 247 5.28 -24.71 14.25
CA ALA A 247 6.12 -25.91 14.39
C ALA A 247 7.55 -25.69 13.86
N LYS A 248 7.68 -25.11 12.65
CA LYS A 248 8.98 -24.78 12.04
C LYS A 248 9.77 -23.75 12.86
N LYS A 249 9.09 -22.71 13.40
CA LYS A 249 9.72 -21.73 14.31
C LYS A 249 10.24 -22.41 15.57
N LYS A 250 9.44 -23.28 16.18
CA LYS A 250 9.82 -24.03 17.38
C LYS A 250 11.02 -24.95 17.15
N GLU A 251 11.06 -25.68 16.02
CA GLU A 251 12.20 -26.54 15.63
C GLU A 251 13.49 -25.73 15.53
N ARG A 252 13.41 -24.53 14.95
CA ARG A 252 14.56 -23.63 14.78
C ARG A 252 14.83 -22.74 15.99
N LYS A 253 14.02 -22.81 17.04
CA LYS A 253 14.09 -21.95 18.25
C LYS A 253 14.01 -20.47 17.91
N LEU A 254 13.14 -20.12 16.97
CA LEU A 254 12.88 -18.74 16.51
C LEU A 254 11.51 -18.25 16.98
N LEU A 255 11.42 -16.96 17.24
CA LEU A 255 10.19 -16.25 17.57
C LEU A 255 10.08 -14.99 16.72
N GLU A 256 8.86 -14.67 16.32
CA GLU A 256 8.50 -13.35 15.75
C GLU A 256 8.06 -12.40 16.86
N PHE A 257 8.01 -11.10 16.58
CA PHE A 257 7.54 -10.10 17.55
C PHE A 257 6.13 -10.41 18.07
N SER A 258 5.22 -10.79 17.17
CA SER A 258 3.87 -11.18 17.57
C SER A 258 3.81 -12.41 18.48
N ASP A 259 4.79 -13.33 18.39
CA ASP A 259 4.87 -14.48 19.30
C ASP A 259 5.17 -14.04 20.73
N PHE A 260 6.04 -13.03 20.92
CA PHE A 260 6.31 -12.44 22.23
C PHE A 260 5.06 -11.84 22.85
N GLU A 261 4.29 -11.07 22.05
CA GLU A 261 3.05 -10.43 22.52
C GLU A 261 2.00 -11.48 22.92
N HIS A 262 1.80 -12.52 22.09
CA HIS A 262 0.88 -13.60 22.40
C HIS A 262 1.31 -14.44 23.62
N GLN A 263 2.61 -14.71 23.76
CA GLN A 263 3.12 -15.44 24.92
C GLN A 263 2.98 -14.59 26.18
N ALA A 264 3.27 -13.28 26.11
CA ALA A 264 3.08 -12.37 27.23
C ALA A 264 1.60 -12.36 27.65
N LEU A 265 0.66 -12.22 26.71
CA LEU A 265 -0.77 -12.23 27.04
C LEU A 265 -1.21 -13.55 27.69
N ARG A 266 -0.73 -14.71 27.20
CA ARG A 266 -1.00 -16.04 27.80
C ARG A 266 -0.46 -16.19 29.22
N LEU A 267 0.66 -15.53 29.53
CA LEU A 267 1.20 -15.51 30.89
C LEU A 267 0.40 -14.58 31.83
N LEU A 268 -0.15 -13.50 31.28
CA LEU A 268 -0.85 -12.46 32.05
C LEU A 268 -2.32 -12.79 32.32
N ARG A 269 -2.99 -13.52 31.40
CA ARG A 269 -4.41 -13.89 31.57
C ARG A 269 -4.71 -15.31 31.13
N THR A 270 -5.74 -15.90 31.75
CA THR A 270 -6.31 -17.19 31.34
C THR A 270 -7.13 -17.02 30.05
N PRO A 271 -7.49 -18.14 29.34
CA PRO A 271 -8.38 -18.09 28.18
C PRO A 271 -9.74 -17.44 28.46
N ASP A 272 -10.23 -17.52 29.71
CA ASP A 272 -11.47 -16.87 30.16
C ASP A 272 -11.31 -15.39 30.48
N GLY A 273 -10.13 -14.80 30.22
CA GLY A 273 -9.85 -13.38 30.42
C GLY A 273 -9.49 -12.98 31.84
N VAL A 274 -9.35 -13.94 32.77
CA VAL A 274 -9.01 -13.66 34.17
C VAL A 274 -7.51 -13.47 34.34
N CYS A 275 -7.09 -12.45 35.12
CA CYS A 275 -5.68 -12.21 35.43
C CYS A 275 -5.06 -13.36 36.22
N THR A 276 -3.89 -13.82 35.79
CA THR A 276 -3.12 -14.84 36.49
C THR A 276 -2.46 -14.30 37.76
N PRO A 277 -2.03 -15.16 38.70
CA PRO A 277 -1.23 -14.73 39.85
C PRO A 277 0.07 -14.00 39.45
N LEU A 278 0.69 -14.38 38.35
CA LEU A 278 1.85 -13.68 37.79
C LEU A 278 1.49 -12.26 37.37
N CYS A 279 0.37 -12.06 36.67
CA CYS A 279 -0.13 -10.74 36.31
C CYS A 279 -0.35 -9.86 37.55
N GLN A 280 -0.96 -10.39 38.60
CA GLN A 280 -1.18 -9.67 39.85
C GLN A 280 0.15 -9.28 40.52
N SER A 281 1.13 -10.17 40.52
CA SER A 281 2.47 -9.89 41.05
C SER A 281 3.18 -8.79 40.24
N ILE A 282 3.08 -8.83 38.91
CA ILE A 282 3.68 -7.79 38.05
C ILE A 282 3.04 -6.42 38.29
N ARG A 283 1.71 -6.33 38.41
CA ARG A 283 0.99 -5.10 38.68
C ARG A 283 1.48 -4.42 39.99
N GLN A 284 1.77 -5.18 41.04
CA GLN A 284 2.25 -4.66 42.30
C GLN A 284 3.62 -3.95 42.21
N ASN A 285 4.37 -4.21 41.14
CA ASN A 285 5.69 -3.59 40.92
C ASN A 285 5.62 -2.21 40.27
N TYR A 286 4.46 -1.81 39.74
CA TYR A 286 4.30 -0.58 38.99
C TYR A 286 3.22 0.30 39.63
N ALA A 287 3.50 1.59 39.77
CA ALA A 287 2.56 2.58 40.26
C ALA A 287 1.67 3.13 39.12
N ALA A 288 2.13 3.06 37.88
CA ALA A 288 1.40 3.50 36.70
C ALA A 288 1.87 2.77 35.45
N VAL A 289 0.98 2.60 34.49
CA VAL A 289 1.22 2.11 33.16
C VAL A 289 1.06 3.28 32.21
N MET A 290 2.14 3.69 31.54
CA MET A 290 2.18 4.82 30.63
C MET A 290 2.47 4.32 29.23
N VAL A 291 1.60 4.67 28.27
CA VAL A 291 1.74 4.27 26.86
C VAL A 291 1.79 5.51 25.99
N ASP A 292 2.86 5.64 25.22
CA ASP A 292 3.03 6.68 24.22
C ASP A 292 2.64 6.16 22.83
N GLU A 293 2.34 7.09 21.90
CA GLU A 293 1.91 6.77 20.52
C GLU A 293 0.73 5.77 20.49
N TYR A 294 -0.22 5.93 21.41
CA TYR A 294 -1.29 4.95 21.62
C TYR A 294 -2.19 4.74 20.39
N GLN A 295 -2.25 5.71 19.45
CA GLN A 295 -2.96 5.56 18.18
C GLN A 295 -2.39 4.47 17.26
N ASP A 296 -1.16 3.99 17.52
CA ASP A 296 -0.52 2.93 16.75
C ASP A 296 -0.64 1.55 17.43
N THR A 297 -1.42 1.46 18.49
CA THR A 297 -1.68 0.23 19.23
C THR A 297 -2.64 -0.69 18.47
N ASN A 298 -2.38 -1.99 18.49
CA ASN A 298 -3.32 -3.02 18.04
C ASN A 298 -4.11 -3.62 19.21
N ALA A 299 -5.12 -4.44 18.90
CA ALA A 299 -5.99 -5.02 19.94
C ALA A 299 -5.24 -5.98 20.89
N LEU A 300 -4.20 -6.68 20.43
CA LEU A 300 -3.37 -7.55 21.25
C LEU A 300 -2.55 -6.76 22.27
N GLN A 301 -1.93 -5.66 21.83
CA GLN A 301 -1.17 -4.76 22.69
C GLN A 301 -2.07 -4.06 23.71
N ASP A 302 -3.24 -3.55 23.31
CA ASP A 302 -4.23 -2.97 24.25
C ASP A 302 -4.65 -3.99 25.31
N ALA A 303 -4.85 -5.26 24.94
CA ALA A 303 -5.16 -6.31 25.89
C ALA A 303 -4.03 -6.53 26.92
N ILE A 304 -2.76 -6.46 26.48
CA ILE A 304 -1.59 -6.55 27.37
C ILE A 304 -1.56 -5.34 28.34
N TYR A 305 -1.72 -4.12 27.83
CA TYR A 305 -1.72 -2.90 28.67
C TYR A 305 -2.83 -2.95 29.73
N ARG A 306 -4.02 -3.38 29.36
CA ARG A 306 -5.14 -3.58 30.31
C ARG A 306 -4.86 -4.68 31.33
N CYS A 307 -4.12 -5.73 30.96
CA CYS A 307 -3.68 -6.74 31.91
C CYS A 307 -2.70 -6.18 32.94
N LEU A 308 -1.83 -5.27 32.54
CA LEU A 308 -0.81 -4.65 33.42
C LEU A 308 -1.36 -3.53 34.29
N ALA A 309 -2.40 -2.83 33.84
CA ALA A 309 -3.06 -1.79 34.58
C ALA A 309 -3.95 -2.35 35.72
N SER A 310 -4.31 -1.52 36.67
CA SER A 310 -5.26 -1.87 37.70
C SER A 310 -6.63 -2.27 37.12
N PRO A 311 -7.43 -3.08 37.81
CA PRO A 311 -8.77 -3.42 37.35
C PRO A 311 -9.70 -2.23 37.12
N ALA A 312 -9.47 -1.12 37.82
CA ALA A 312 -10.19 0.13 37.67
C ALA A 312 -9.63 1.00 36.52
N GLY A 313 -8.39 0.73 36.07
CA GLY A 313 -7.69 1.51 35.07
C GLY A 313 -7.26 2.91 35.54
N ASP A 314 -7.23 3.16 36.82
CA ASP A 314 -6.90 4.45 37.42
C ASP A 314 -5.39 4.76 37.43
N ASP A 315 -4.57 3.78 37.13
CA ASP A 315 -3.12 3.84 36.93
C ASP A 315 -2.69 3.85 35.46
N LEU A 316 -3.65 3.90 34.51
CA LEU A 316 -3.37 3.89 33.09
C LEU A 316 -3.32 5.31 32.51
N PHE A 317 -2.17 5.67 31.91
CA PHE A 317 -1.94 6.96 31.27
C PHE A 317 -1.59 6.74 29.79
N LEU A 318 -2.42 7.26 28.89
CA LEU A 318 -2.30 7.06 27.46
C LEU A 318 -2.02 8.38 26.75
N VAL A 319 -1.01 8.43 25.93
CA VAL A 319 -0.65 9.59 25.11
C VAL A 319 -0.71 9.19 23.65
N GLY A 320 -1.29 10.03 22.82
CA GLY A 320 -1.38 9.77 21.38
C GLY A 320 -2.03 10.92 20.62
N ASP A 321 -1.92 10.85 19.32
CA ASP A 321 -2.55 11.78 18.39
C ASP A 321 -3.19 10.99 17.23
N LEU A 322 -4.52 10.96 17.18
CA LEU A 322 -5.26 10.20 16.16
C LEU A 322 -4.89 10.63 14.73
N LYS A 323 -4.54 11.92 14.53
CA LYS A 323 -4.10 12.47 13.24
C LYS A 323 -2.77 11.87 12.75
N GLN A 324 -1.96 11.32 13.67
CA GLN A 324 -0.66 10.70 13.37
C GLN A 324 -0.74 9.18 13.23
N SER A 325 -1.93 8.59 13.18
CA SER A 325 -2.11 7.17 12.95
C SER A 325 -1.84 6.82 11.48
N ILE A 326 -0.63 6.36 11.19
CA ILE A 326 -0.18 6.00 9.83
C ILE A 326 0.28 4.53 9.73
N TYR A 327 0.08 3.70 10.77
CA TYR A 327 0.55 2.31 10.81
C TYR A 327 -0.57 1.26 10.69
N ARG A 328 -1.72 1.59 10.07
CA ARG A 328 -2.77 0.59 9.78
C ARG A 328 -2.25 -0.62 9.00
N PHE A 329 -1.28 -0.42 8.09
CA PHE A 329 -0.63 -1.52 7.36
C PHE A 329 0.22 -2.44 8.24
N ARG A 330 0.52 -2.04 9.48
CA ARG A 330 1.12 -2.85 10.55
C ARG A 330 0.09 -3.35 11.56
N GLN A 331 -1.19 -3.34 11.19
CA GLN A 331 -2.32 -3.77 12.02
C GLN A 331 -2.58 -2.88 13.24
N ALA A 332 -2.10 -1.63 13.26
CA ALA A 332 -2.55 -0.65 14.24
C ALA A 332 -4.04 -0.38 14.05
N ASP A 333 -4.78 -0.29 15.16
CA ASP A 333 -6.22 -0.02 15.16
C ASP A 333 -6.55 1.30 15.86
N PRO A 334 -6.61 2.41 15.10
CA PRO A 334 -6.94 3.72 15.67
C PRO A 334 -8.33 3.79 16.31
N SER A 335 -9.23 2.85 15.98
CA SER A 335 -10.58 2.80 16.56
C SER A 335 -10.56 2.58 18.06
N ILE A 336 -9.54 1.89 18.58
CA ILE A 336 -9.32 1.68 20.01
C ILE A 336 -9.11 3.01 20.74
N PHE A 337 -8.28 3.89 20.19
CA PHE A 337 -8.04 5.22 20.75
C PHE A 337 -9.25 6.14 20.54
N ARG A 338 -9.86 6.15 19.37
CA ARG A 338 -11.07 6.91 19.07
C ARG A 338 -12.21 6.57 20.02
N ALA A 339 -12.41 5.30 20.35
CA ALA A 339 -13.44 4.89 21.30
C ALA A 339 -13.22 5.53 22.69
N LYS A 340 -11.97 5.67 23.15
CA LYS A 340 -11.64 6.35 24.40
C LYS A 340 -11.84 7.86 24.29
N LEU A 341 -11.43 8.49 23.18
CA LEU A 341 -11.65 9.92 22.95
C LEU A 341 -13.14 10.29 22.96
N ASN A 342 -14.00 9.42 22.45
CA ASN A 342 -15.45 9.63 22.43
C ASN A 342 -16.13 9.35 23.78
N ALA A 343 -15.55 8.46 24.59
CA ALA A 343 -16.16 8.02 25.85
C ALA A 343 -15.69 8.82 27.09
N TRP A 344 -14.49 9.41 27.04
CA TRP A 344 -13.89 10.06 28.18
C TRP A 344 -14.24 11.55 28.24
N ALA A 345 -14.45 12.05 29.44
CA ALA A 345 -14.83 13.46 29.65
C ALA A 345 -13.63 14.40 29.42
N PRO A 346 -13.78 15.44 28.59
CA PRO A 346 -12.72 16.44 28.42
C PRO A 346 -12.49 17.26 29.69
N LEU A 347 -11.23 17.47 30.04
CA LEU A 347 -10.82 18.41 31.08
C LEU A 347 -10.55 19.78 30.43
N PRO A 348 -11.00 20.88 31.07
CA PRO A 348 -10.65 22.22 30.61
C PRO A 348 -9.13 22.42 30.65
N SER A 349 -8.56 23.05 29.60
CA SER A 349 -7.14 23.38 29.55
C SER A 349 -6.75 24.26 30.77
N GLY A 350 -5.63 23.90 31.40
CA GLY A 350 -5.10 24.67 32.55
C GLY A 350 -5.74 24.36 33.93
N THR A 351 -6.70 23.44 34.00
CA THR A 351 -7.25 23.01 35.29
C THR A 351 -6.46 21.85 35.86
N ALA A 352 -5.86 22.05 37.04
CA ALA A 352 -5.38 20.94 37.86
C ALA A 352 -6.58 20.11 38.28
N ARG A 353 -6.60 18.82 37.97
CA ARG A 353 -7.62 17.91 38.44
C ARG A 353 -7.57 17.91 40.00
N PRO A 354 -8.70 18.16 40.71
CA PRO A 354 -8.74 17.93 42.14
C PRO A 354 -8.34 16.48 42.42
N ARG A 355 -7.45 16.23 43.34
CA ARG A 355 -7.20 14.86 43.83
C ARG A 355 -8.54 14.24 44.20
N PRO A 356 -8.90 13.04 43.73
CA PRO A 356 -10.09 12.36 44.18
C PRO A 356 -10.00 12.26 45.71
N GLU A 357 -11.06 12.64 46.43
CA GLU A 357 -11.18 12.30 47.85
C GLU A 357 -11.10 10.77 47.95
N GLU A 358 -10.40 10.26 48.98
CA GLU A 358 -10.28 8.82 49.19
C GLU A 358 -11.67 8.17 49.20
N GLY A 359 -11.92 7.29 48.21
CA GLY A 359 -13.17 6.55 48.03
C GLY A 359 -14.11 7.02 46.90
N THR A 360 -13.81 8.11 46.20
CA THR A 360 -14.52 8.48 44.99
C THR A 360 -13.81 7.90 43.76
N ALA A 361 -14.46 6.98 43.07
CA ALA A 361 -13.99 6.51 41.74
C ALA A 361 -13.91 7.70 40.79
N GLY A 362 -12.72 8.21 40.56
CA GLY A 362 -12.47 9.26 39.59
C GLY A 362 -12.75 8.73 38.21
N GLY A 363 -13.69 9.34 37.46
CA GLY A 363 -13.95 8.95 36.07
C GLY A 363 -12.74 9.16 35.17
N ASN A 364 -12.73 8.49 34.03
CA ASN A 364 -11.74 8.69 32.98
C ASN A 364 -11.78 10.15 32.48
N ALA A 365 -10.62 10.70 32.15
CA ALA A 365 -10.51 12.08 31.70
C ALA A 365 -9.63 12.21 30.46
N LEU A 366 -10.02 13.11 29.57
CA LEU A 366 -9.27 13.49 28.37
C LEU A 366 -8.63 14.86 28.58
N LEU A 367 -7.31 14.93 28.38
CA LEU A 367 -6.56 16.19 28.39
C LEU A 367 -6.05 16.44 26.96
N ALA A 368 -6.46 17.56 26.37
CA ALA A 368 -5.95 17.99 25.08
C ALA A 368 -4.60 18.70 25.26
N LEU A 369 -3.59 18.30 24.46
CA LEU A 369 -2.29 18.95 24.36
C LEU A 369 -2.21 19.59 22.96
N ASP A 370 -2.67 20.81 22.84
CA ASP A 370 -2.80 21.57 21.59
C ASP A 370 -1.59 22.46 21.27
N ALA A 371 -0.74 22.74 22.27
CA ALA A 371 0.43 23.59 22.10
C ALA A 371 1.56 22.85 21.38
N ASN A 372 1.92 23.35 20.20
CA ASN A 372 3.05 22.88 19.40
C ASN A 372 4.27 23.78 19.64
N PHE A 373 5.29 23.22 20.30
CA PHE A 373 6.56 23.93 20.60
C PHE A 373 7.66 23.66 19.55
N ARG A 374 7.39 22.79 18.56
CA ARG A 374 8.35 22.37 17.54
C ARG A 374 8.35 23.29 16.33
N SER A 375 7.19 23.56 15.78
CA SER A 375 7.03 24.23 14.48
C SER A 375 6.85 25.74 14.63
N ALA A 376 7.31 26.49 13.62
CA ALA A 376 7.11 27.93 13.54
C ALA A 376 5.64 28.31 13.36
N PRO A 377 5.20 29.55 13.73
CA PRO A 377 3.80 29.95 13.68
C PRO A 377 3.13 29.81 12.30
N GLN A 378 3.80 30.19 11.21
CA GLN A 378 3.23 30.07 9.87
C GLN A 378 3.12 28.60 9.42
N VAL A 379 4.04 27.72 9.83
CA VAL A 379 3.94 26.28 9.57
C VAL A 379 2.73 25.70 10.30
N VAL A 380 2.53 26.05 11.56
CA VAL A 380 1.33 25.63 12.33
C VAL A 380 0.05 26.15 11.67
N ALA A 381 0.04 27.41 11.22
CA ALA A 381 -1.11 27.99 10.52
C ALA A 381 -1.41 27.26 9.20
N GLY A 382 -0.38 26.94 8.41
CA GLY A 382 -0.52 26.18 7.17
C GLY A 382 -1.04 24.75 7.41
N ILE A 383 -0.55 24.08 8.43
CA ILE A 383 -1.05 22.76 8.84
C ILE A 383 -2.55 22.86 9.21
N ASN A 384 -2.91 23.79 10.08
CA ASN A 384 -4.29 23.98 10.49
C ASN A 384 -5.19 24.26 9.27
N PHE A 385 -4.77 25.15 8.37
CA PHE A 385 -5.53 25.47 7.15
C PHE A 385 -5.83 24.22 6.30
N ILE A 386 -4.83 23.36 6.08
CA ILE A 386 -5.00 22.14 5.28
C ILE A 386 -5.92 21.15 6.01
N PHE A 387 -5.70 20.91 7.29
CA PHE A 387 -6.47 19.92 8.05
C PHE A 387 -7.91 20.35 8.30
N GLU A 388 -8.19 21.65 8.46
CA GLU A 388 -9.55 22.20 8.55
C GLU A 388 -10.38 21.91 7.29
N GLN A 389 -9.73 21.83 6.12
CA GLN A 389 -10.40 21.51 4.84
C GLN A 389 -10.56 19.99 4.61
N LEU A 390 -9.57 19.20 4.99
CA LEU A 390 -9.49 17.80 4.60
C LEU A 390 -9.94 16.84 5.70
N MET A 391 -9.72 17.15 7.00
CA MET A 391 -9.98 16.21 8.09
C MET A 391 -11.42 16.29 8.55
N THR A 392 -12.26 15.45 7.95
CA THR A 392 -13.66 15.25 8.32
C THR A 392 -13.83 13.83 8.90
N PRO A 393 -14.94 13.54 9.62
CA PRO A 393 -15.23 12.17 10.09
C PRO A 393 -15.23 11.14 8.94
N GLN A 394 -15.57 11.55 7.72
CA GLN A 394 -15.64 10.69 6.54
C GLN A 394 -14.25 10.42 5.94
N LEU A 395 -13.35 11.39 5.95
CA LEU A 395 -12.02 11.28 5.32
C LEU A 395 -10.92 10.93 6.33
N GLY A 396 -10.98 11.49 7.55
CA GLY A 396 -9.94 11.34 8.58
C GLY A 396 -10.39 10.62 9.85
N ASP A 397 -11.56 9.96 9.83
CA ASP A 397 -12.16 9.28 10.99
C ASP A 397 -12.46 10.21 12.20
N THR A 398 -12.12 11.49 12.13
CA THR A 398 -12.37 12.50 13.18
C THR A 398 -12.53 13.89 12.55
N ALA A 399 -13.26 14.76 13.23
CA ALA A 399 -13.37 16.16 12.83
C ALA A 399 -12.17 16.96 13.35
N TYR A 400 -11.67 17.90 12.53
CA TYR A 400 -10.64 18.85 12.96
C TYR A 400 -11.28 20.06 13.62
N GLY A 401 -11.35 20.04 14.96
CA GLY A 401 -12.01 21.08 15.75
C GLY A 401 -11.25 21.35 17.05
N ASP A 402 -11.99 21.85 18.04
CA ASP A 402 -11.44 22.17 19.36
C ASP A 402 -10.72 20.94 19.98
N GLY A 403 -9.49 21.15 20.45
CA GLY A 403 -8.62 20.10 20.99
C GLY A 403 -7.81 19.33 19.93
N GLN A 404 -8.08 19.50 18.63
CA GLN A 404 -7.30 18.95 17.53
C GLN A 404 -6.47 20.04 16.82
N ARG A 405 -6.97 21.28 16.85
CA ARG A 405 -6.33 22.44 16.27
C ARG A 405 -5.04 22.77 17.03
N LEU A 406 -3.93 22.89 16.30
CA LEU A 406 -2.64 23.19 16.91
C LEU A 406 -2.52 24.69 17.26
N VAL A 407 -1.97 24.97 18.43
CA VAL A 407 -1.61 26.33 18.87
C VAL A 407 -0.09 26.43 18.91
N CYS A 408 0.49 27.46 18.28
CA CYS A 408 1.93 27.63 18.31
C CYS A 408 2.38 28.07 19.73
N GLY A 409 3.19 27.22 20.37
CA GLY A 409 3.87 27.51 21.65
C GLY A 409 5.37 27.70 21.49
N ALA A 410 5.88 27.68 20.23
CA ALA A 410 7.30 27.80 19.97
C ALA A 410 7.86 29.17 20.40
N PRO A 411 8.95 29.23 21.15
CA PRO A 411 9.59 30.49 21.55
C PRO A 411 10.32 31.15 20.37
N GLY A 412 10.46 32.47 20.39
CA GLY A 412 11.21 33.24 19.42
C GLY A 412 10.36 33.96 18.38
N GLU A 413 11.00 34.80 17.56
CA GLU A 413 10.37 35.64 16.53
C GLU A 413 10.39 34.99 15.13
N TYR A 414 10.95 33.80 14.97
CA TYR A 414 11.01 33.12 13.67
C TYR A 414 9.62 32.67 13.21
N ALA A 415 9.13 33.33 12.17
CA ALA A 415 7.77 33.08 11.68
C ALA A 415 7.63 31.77 10.87
N GLY A 416 8.68 31.33 10.19
CA GLY A 416 8.64 30.26 9.20
C GLY A 416 7.93 30.66 7.91
N SER A 417 7.79 29.73 6.98
CA SER A 417 7.01 29.91 5.75
C SER A 417 6.43 28.58 5.28
N VAL A 418 5.33 28.66 4.52
CA VAL A 418 4.72 27.54 3.81
C VAL A 418 4.52 27.94 2.37
N GLU A 419 5.05 27.15 1.44
CA GLU A 419 4.93 27.38 0.00
C GLU A 419 4.14 26.26 -0.63
N ALA A 420 3.26 26.57 -1.59
CA ALA A 420 2.56 25.60 -2.42
C ALA A 420 2.85 25.91 -3.89
N HIS A 421 3.37 24.95 -4.62
CA HIS A 421 3.74 25.09 -6.02
C HIS A 421 2.96 24.09 -6.86
N PHE A 422 2.39 24.56 -7.98
CA PHE A 422 1.66 23.75 -8.95
C PHE A 422 2.51 23.63 -10.20
N LEU A 423 2.94 22.42 -10.51
CA LEU A 423 3.76 22.12 -11.67
C LEU A 423 2.88 21.76 -12.88
N PRO A 424 3.32 22.04 -14.12
CA PRO A 424 2.51 21.81 -15.32
C PRO A 424 2.33 20.33 -15.66
N ASP A 425 3.30 19.49 -15.29
CA ASP A 425 3.34 18.07 -15.60
C ASP A 425 3.37 17.25 -14.32
N ASP A 426 2.66 16.12 -14.30
CA ASP A 426 2.57 15.16 -13.20
C ASP A 426 3.62 14.04 -13.41
N THR A 427 4.92 14.42 -13.41
CA THR A 427 6.02 13.46 -13.51
C THR A 427 7.01 13.62 -12.36
N ALA A 428 7.54 12.51 -11.87
CA ALA A 428 8.52 12.50 -10.79
C ALA A 428 9.80 13.28 -11.16
N GLU A 429 10.20 13.27 -12.43
CA GLU A 429 11.36 13.98 -12.94
C GLU A 429 11.18 15.50 -12.89
N THR A 430 9.97 16.00 -13.23
CA THR A 430 9.63 17.42 -13.16
C THR A 430 9.62 17.91 -11.72
N ASP A 431 8.99 17.15 -10.82
CA ASP A 431 8.94 17.43 -9.39
C ASP A 431 10.35 17.46 -8.78
N ALA A 432 11.14 16.43 -9.07
CA ALA A 432 12.49 16.29 -8.55
C ALA A 432 13.42 17.42 -9.01
N ALA A 433 13.33 17.80 -10.30
CA ALA A 433 14.13 18.88 -10.86
C ALA A 433 13.80 20.23 -10.20
N TRP A 434 12.50 20.50 -9.98
CA TRP A 434 12.04 21.71 -9.31
C TRP A 434 12.48 21.75 -7.85
N ILE A 435 12.31 20.67 -7.10
CA ILE A 435 12.71 20.58 -5.70
C ILE A 435 14.23 20.72 -5.55
N ALA A 436 15.02 20.08 -6.42
CA ALA A 436 16.48 20.22 -6.39
C ALA A 436 16.92 21.67 -6.62
N GLN A 437 16.24 22.38 -7.53
CA GLN A 437 16.48 23.82 -7.73
C GLN A 437 16.11 24.61 -6.48
N ARG A 438 14.93 24.35 -5.87
CA ARG A 438 14.49 25.09 -4.69
C ARG A 438 15.41 24.89 -3.48
N VAL A 439 15.87 23.66 -3.25
CA VAL A 439 16.85 23.36 -2.20
C VAL A 439 18.16 24.11 -2.42
N GLU A 440 18.65 24.16 -3.67
CA GLU A 440 19.85 24.92 -4.02
C GLU A 440 19.67 26.41 -3.73
N GLU A 441 18.53 26.99 -4.11
CA GLU A 441 18.20 28.40 -3.86
C GLU A 441 18.14 28.73 -2.37
N LEU A 442 17.47 27.88 -1.56
CA LEU A 442 17.36 28.06 -0.11
C LEU A 442 18.73 28.12 0.55
N VAL A 443 19.62 27.17 0.20
CA VAL A 443 20.96 27.12 0.79
C VAL A 443 21.84 28.26 0.29
N LYS A 444 21.78 28.60 -1.01
CA LYS A 444 22.57 29.74 -1.56
C LYS A 444 22.14 31.10 -0.99
N ASN A 445 20.85 31.29 -0.76
CA ASN A 445 20.30 32.51 -0.19
C ASN A 445 20.54 32.60 1.33
N GLY A 446 20.94 31.50 1.97
CA GLY A 446 21.10 31.43 3.41
C GLY A 446 19.80 31.66 4.17
N GLU A 447 18.71 31.09 3.67
CA GLU A 447 17.40 31.21 4.32
C GLU A 447 17.50 30.81 5.81
N PRO A 448 16.87 31.54 6.71
CA PRO A 448 16.99 31.27 8.13
C PRO A 448 16.25 30.00 8.53
N VAL A 449 16.88 29.14 9.30
CA VAL A 449 16.24 28.03 10.00
C VAL A 449 16.42 28.19 11.50
N ARG A 450 15.49 27.65 12.24
CA ARG A 450 15.49 27.73 13.71
C ARG A 450 16.59 26.83 14.29
N ASP A 451 17.37 27.37 15.23
CA ASP A 451 18.39 26.67 15.99
C ASP A 451 18.21 27.00 17.48
N GLY A 452 17.42 26.19 18.19
CA GLY A 452 16.99 26.46 19.57
C GLY A 452 16.16 27.74 19.69
N SER A 453 16.70 28.77 20.34
CA SER A 453 16.10 30.10 20.47
C SER A 453 16.63 31.13 19.45
N SER A 454 17.61 30.75 18.60
CA SER A 454 18.21 31.58 17.55
C SER A 454 17.87 31.04 16.17
N THR A 455 18.37 31.75 15.14
CA THR A 455 18.30 31.30 13.75
C THR A 455 19.71 31.21 13.17
N ARG A 456 19.90 30.30 12.24
CA ARG A 456 21.11 30.19 11.41
C ARG A 456 20.75 29.98 9.94
N PRO A 457 21.67 30.18 9.00
CA PRO A 457 21.47 29.81 7.62
C PRO A 457 21.20 28.31 7.47
N VAL A 458 20.29 27.96 6.57
CA VAL A 458 19.94 26.56 6.22
C VAL A 458 21.15 25.86 5.59
N GLN A 459 21.30 24.58 5.89
CA GLN A 459 22.28 23.67 5.32
C GLN A 459 21.59 22.49 4.63
N TYR A 460 22.27 21.74 3.78
CA TYR A 460 21.69 20.59 3.09
C TYR A 460 21.14 19.52 4.04
N GLU A 461 21.76 19.33 5.20
CA GLU A 461 21.29 18.38 6.23
C GLU A 461 19.98 18.79 6.93
N ASP A 462 19.60 20.06 6.84
CA ASP A 462 18.34 20.55 7.36
C ASP A 462 17.16 20.22 6.43
N CYS A 463 17.45 19.90 5.17
CA CYS A 463 16.43 19.64 4.15
C CYS A 463 16.04 18.16 4.14
N CYS A 464 14.73 17.92 4.24
CA CYS A 464 14.15 16.59 4.12
C CYS A 464 13.03 16.57 3.08
N ILE A 465 13.11 15.62 2.14
CA ILE A 465 12.11 15.39 1.11
C ILE A 465 11.30 14.18 1.53
N LEU A 466 9.98 14.37 1.72
CA LEU A 466 9.07 13.32 2.13
C LEU A 466 8.20 12.88 0.95
N LEU A 467 8.22 11.59 0.64
CA LEU A 467 7.45 10.98 -0.44
C LEU A 467 6.49 9.93 0.11
N ALA A 468 5.37 9.74 -0.57
CA ALA A 468 4.38 8.72 -0.19
C ALA A 468 4.93 7.29 -0.37
N ALA A 469 5.70 7.06 -1.45
CA ALA A 469 6.27 5.77 -1.82
C ALA A 469 7.73 5.92 -2.26
N ARG A 470 8.44 4.79 -2.40
CA ARG A 470 9.87 4.77 -2.75
C ARG A 470 10.13 4.79 -4.26
N GLY A 471 9.09 4.62 -5.09
CA GLY A 471 9.24 4.48 -6.54
C GLY A 471 10.03 5.61 -7.18
N ASP A 472 9.82 6.82 -6.70
CA ASP A 472 10.37 8.04 -7.29
C ASP A 472 11.71 8.49 -6.67
N PHE A 473 12.22 7.78 -5.66
CA PHE A 473 13.46 8.16 -4.95
C PHE A 473 14.65 8.35 -5.88
N LEU A 474 14.75 7.54 -6.93
CA LEU A 474 15.84 7.61 -7.90
C LEU A 474 15.83 8.95 -8.66
N ALA A 475 14.66 9.42 -9.09
CA ALA A 475 14.52 10.69 -9.78
C ALA A 475 15.02 11.88 -8.91
N TYR A 476 14.68 11.85 -7.61
CA TYR A 476 15.14 12.88 -6.68
C TYR A 476 16.65 12.78 -6.40
N GLU A 477 17.20 11.56 -6.26
CA GLU A 477 18.64 11.34 -6.08
C GLU A 477 19.43 11.86 -7.29
N GLU A 478 18.97 11.56 -8.50
CA GLU A 478 19.58 12.01 -9.75
C GLU A 478 19.50 13.54 -9.93
N ALA A 479 18.33 14.12 -9.68
CA ALA A 479 18.14 15.57 -9.81
C ALA A 479 19.02 16.38 -8.83
N LEU A 480 19.13 15.94 -7.57
CA LEU A 480 19.98 16.56 -6.57
C LEU A 480 21.47 16.38 -6.92
N THR A 481 21.88 15.17 -7.29
CA THR A 481 23.26 14.85 -7.67
C THR A 481 23.72 15.64 -8.90
N ALA A 482 22.84 15.81 -9.91
CA ALA A 482 23.13 16.60 -11.11
C ALA A 482 23.44 18.07 -10.79
N ARG A 483 22.94 18.60 -9.66
CA ARG A 483 23.26 19.95 -9.16
C ARG A 483 24.43 19.98 -8.16
N GLY A 484 25.09 18.83 -7.91
CA GLY A 484 26.18 18.70 -6.94
C GLY A 484 25.72 18.78 -5.48
N ILE A 485 24.41 18.55 -5.21
CA ILE A 485 23.86 18.56 -3.87
C ILE A 485 24.04 17.17 -3.25
N PRO A 486 24.72 17.07 -2.08
CA PRO A 486 24.85 15.81 -1.38
C PRO A 486 23.47 15.27 -0.96
N VAL A 487 23.16 14.04 -1.32
CA VAL A 487 21.86 13.43 -1.03
C VAL A 487 22.02 12.06 -0.36
N TYR A 488 21.15 11.79 0.58
CA TYR A 488 20.93 10.47 1.15
C TYR A 488 19.50 10.05 0.87
N ALA A 489 19.31 9.19 -0.11
CA ALA A 489 18.03 8.56 -0.40
C ALA A 489 18.08 7.10 0.08
N ASP A 490 17.09 6.70 0.89
CA ASP A 490 16.90 5.29 1.24
C ASP A 490 16.11 4.58 0.14
N ALA A 491 16.57 4.75 -1.08
CA ALA A 491 16.01 4.18 -2.29
C ALA A 491 16.39 2.69 -2.37
N ARG A 492 15.85 1.87 -1.47
CA ARG A 492 16.03 0.42 -1.54
C ARG A 492 14.94 -0.18 -2.40
N GLU A 493 15.25 -0.40 -3.66
CA GLU A 493 14.50 -1.37 -4.48
C GLU A 493 14.51 -2.74 -3.79
N ASN A 494 13.48 -3.54 -4.03
CA ASN A 494 13.54 -4.96 -3.68
C ASN A 494 14.81 -5.55 -4.33
N LEU A 495 15.78 -5.90 -3.51
CA LEU A 495 17.09 -6.36 -3.98
C LEU A 495 16.96 -7.50 -5.01
N MET A 496 15.93 -8.35 -4.86
CA MET A 496 15.66 -9.48 -5.75
C MET A 496 15.08 -9.05 -7.11
N GLU A 497 14.49 -7.86 -7.18
CA GLU A 497 13.90 -7.30 -8.40
C GLU A 497 14.83 -6.32 -9.12
N ALA A 498 15.89 -5.89 -8.46
CA ALA A 498 16.84 -4.94 -9.02
C ALA A 498 17.42 -5.45 -10.36
N ALA A 499 17.38 -4.62 -11.40
CA ALA A 499 17.78 -4.98 -12.75
C ALA A 499 19.21 -5.54 -12.83
N HIS A 500 20.10 -5.06 -11.97
CA HIS A 500 21.48 -5.51 -11.88
C HIS A 500 21.68 -6.75 -11.00
N ILE A 501 20.66 -7.25 -10.29
CA ILE A 501 20.71 -8.50 -9.49
C ILE A 501 20.03 -9.66 -10.23
N ARG A 502 19.00 -9.37 -11.03
CA ARG A 502 18.29 -10.40 -11.83
C ARG A 502 19.21 -11.30 -12.67
N PRO A 503 20.29 -10.81 -13.35
CA PRO A 503 21.23 -11.68 -14.05
C PRO A 503 21.94 -12.66 -13.13
N LEU A 504 22.32 -12.28 -11.90
CA LEU A 504 22.91 -13.19 -10.92
C LEU A 504 21.91 -14.27 -10.48
N ILE A 505 20.67 -13.88 -10.20
CA ILE A 505 19.60 -14.83 -9.85
C ILE A 505 19.37 -15.80 -11.01
N SER A 506 19.33 -15.29 -12.24
CA SER A 506 19.18 -16.12 -13.45
C SER A 506 20.34 -17.11 -13.60
N LEU A 507 21.57 -16.66 -13.36
CA LEU A 507 22.75 -17.53 -13.38
C LEU A 507 22.69 -18.63 -12.31
N LEU A 508 22.30 -18.33 -11.08
CA LEU A 508 22.11 -19.31 -10.01
C LEU A 508 21.06 -20.35 -10.38
N LYS A 509 19.94 -19.93 -10.98
CA LYS A 509 18.89 -20.83 -11.47
C LYS A 509 19.38 -21.74 -12.59
N VAL A 510 20.23 -21.24 -13.49
CA VAL A 510 20.84 -22.00 -14.58
C VAL A 510 21.91 -22.97 -14.05
N ILE A 511 22.66 -22.59 -13.02
CA ILE A 511 23.58 -23.50 -12.33
C ILE A 511 22.82 -24.67 -11.72
N ASP A 512 21.66 -24.44 -11.12
CA ASP A 512 20.78 -25.49 -10.60
C ASP A 512 20.20 -26.33 -11.75
N ASN A 513 19.49 -25.69 -12.69
CA ASN A 513 18.85 -26.35 -13.84
C ASN A 513 19.03 -25.56 -15.13
N PRO A 514 19.95 -25.98 -16.03
CA PRO A 514 20.23 -25.27 -17.29
C PRO A 514 19.12 -25.43 -18.35
N ALA A 515 18.15 -26.31 -18.15
CA ALA A 515 17.04 -26.50 -19.08
C ALA A 515 15.94 -25.45 -19.00
N GLN A 516 16.12 -24.42 -18.16
CA GLN A 516 15.18 -23.31 -18.01
C GLN A 516 15.53 -22.20 -19.02
N ASP A 517 14.89 -22.23 -20.20
CA ASP A 517 15.22 -21.37 -21.35
C ASP A 517 15.23 -19.87 -21.01
N ILE A 518 14.27 -19.39 -20.20
CA ILE A 518 14.14 -17.96 -19.85
C ILE A 518 15.36 -17.50 -19.04
N TYR A 519 15.71 -18.26 -18.00
CA TYR A 519 16.85 -17.92 -17.15
C TYR A 519 18.19 -18.11 -17.86
N LEU A 520 18.28 -19.12 -18.75
CA LEU A 520 19.46 -19.33 -19.57
C LEU A 520 19.69 -18.14 -20.53
N ALA A 521 18.64 -17.68 -21.21
CA ALA A 521 18.72 -16.51 -22.06
C ALA A 521 19.11 -15.25 -21.25
N ALA A 522 18.48 -15.04 -20.08
CA ALA A 522 18.79 -13.89 -19.22
C ALA A 522 20.23 -13.92 -18.67
N ALA A 523 20.75 -15.10 -18.33
CA ALA A 523 22.14 -15.24 -17.91
C ALA A 523 23.14 -14.98 -19.05
N MET A 524 22.85 -15.46 -20.25
CA MET A 524 23.68 -15.22 -21.44
C MET A 524 23.71 -13.75 -21.85
N LEU A 525 22.56 -13.07 -21.88
CA LEU A 525 22.44 -11.64 -22.19
C LEU A 525 22.95 -10.73 -21.06
N GLY A 526 23.18 -11.29 -19.88
CA GLY A 526 23.71 -10.53 -18.75
C GLY A 526 25.09 -9.91 -19.06
N PRO A 527 25.52 -8.91 -18.26
CA PRO A 527 26.69 -8.07 -18.55
C PRO A 527 28.01 -8.84 -18.59
N VAL A 528 28.02 -10.11 -18.24
CA VAL A 528 29.21 -10.93 -18.02
C VAL A 528 29.62 -11.75 -19.22
N PHE A 529 28.64 -12.31 -19.93
CA PHE A 529 28.95 -13.28 -21.01
C PHE A 529 28.91 -12.65 -22.39
N GLY A 530 28.41 -11.42 -22.50
CA GLY A 530 28.49 -10.60 -23.72
C GLY A 530 27.67 -11.14 -24.90
N PHE A 531 26.67 -12.00 -24.67
CA PHE A 531 25.76 -12.42 -25.74
C PHE A 531 24.82 -11.29 -26.09
N THR A 532 24.48 -11.20 -27.37
CA THR A 532 23.50 -10.25 -27.91
C THR A 532 22.22 -10.99 -28.28
N ASP A 533 21.15 -10.24 -28.56
CA ASP A 533 19.90 -10.81 -29.11
C ASP A 533 20.16 -11.55 -30.44
N ASP A 534 21.05 -11.03 -31.30
CA ASP A 534 21.45 -11.66 -32.53
C ASP A 534 22.16 -13.01 -32.29
N ASP A 535 22.96 -13.12 -31.25
CA ASP A 535 23.59 -14.40 -30.86
C ASP A 535 22.54 -15.43 -30.44
N LEU A 536 21.49 -15.05 -29.72
CA LEU A 536 20.39 -15.96 -29.39
C LEU A 536 19.57 -16.35 -30.63
N VAL A 537 19.30 -15.41 -31.53
CA VAL A 537 18.67 -15.72 -32.82
C VAL A 537 19.53 -16.71 -33.64
N ARG A 538 20.84 -16.47 -33.72
CA ARG A 538 21.79 -17.38 -34.41
C ARG A 538 21.77 -18.76 -33.77
N LEU A 539 21.75 -18.86 -32.43
CA LEU A 539 21.67 -20.12 -31.71
C LEU A 539 20.38 -20.89 -32.08
N ARG A 540 19.24 -20.21 -32.11
CA ARG A 540 17.95 -20.81 -32.53
C ARG A 540 17.91 -21.21 -34.01
N ALA A 541 18.43 -20.37 -34.89
CA ALA A 541 18.46 -20.66 -36.33
C ALA A 541 19.32 -21.88 -36.65
N GLN A 542 20.53 -21.99 -36.06
CA GLN A 542 21.41 -23.15 -36.25
C GLN A 542 20.75 -24.42 -35.69
N SER A 543 20.11 -24.40 -34.53
CA SER A 543 19.42 -25.55 -34.00
C SER A 543 18.23 -26.01 -34.86
N ALA A 544 17.47 -25.06 -35.43
CA ALA A 544 16.36 -25.37 -36.30
C ALA A 544 16.82 -26.03 -37.62
N ALA A 545 17.95 -25.56 -38.19
CA ALA A 545 18.55 -26.13 -39.40
C ALA A 545 18.99 -27.57 -39.15
N LEU A 546 19.72 -27.83 -38.06
CA LEU A 546 20.19 -29.17 -37.70
C LEU A 546 19.04 -30.15 -37.36
N GLN A 547 17.99 -29.68 -36.71
CA GLN A 547 16.78 -30.49 -36.49
C GLN A 547 16.07 -30.85 -37.77
N LYS A 548 16.05 -29.95 -38.75
CA LYS A 548 15.45 -30.21 -40.08
C LYS A 548 16.23 -31.28 -40.86
N GLU A 549 17.56 -31.26 -40.77
CA GLU A 549 18.42 -32.25 -41.36
C GLU A 549 18.27 -33.63 -40.72
N GLN A 550 18.22 -33.70 -39.36
CA GLN A 550 18.07 -34.94 -38.62
C GLN A 550 16.68 -35.58 -38.78
N ASN A 551 15.64 -34.78 -39.03
CA ASN A 551 14.26 -35.27 -39.20
C ASN A 551 13.84 -35.46 -40.64
N ALA A 552 14.73 -35.33 -41.63
CA ALA A 552 14.43 -35.48 -43.06
C ALA A 552 13.89 -36.87 -43.45
N GLY A 553 13.79 -37.83 -42.51
CA GLY A 553 13.19 -39.15 -42.69
C GLY A 553 11.98 -39.47 -41.78
N ASN A 554 11.54 -38.58 -40.93
CA ASN A 554 10.45 -38.85 -39.98
C ASN A 554 9.23 -37.92 -40.17
N ALA A 555 8.05 -38.50 -40.36
CA ALA A 555 6.79 -37.76 -40.65
C ALA A 555 6.14 -37.05 -39.45
N GLY A 556 6.82 -36.88 -38.34
CA GLY A 556 6.32 -36.19 -37.11
C GLY A 556 6.76 -34.72 -37.06
N LYS A 557 5.91 -33.82 -36.51
CA LYS A 557 6.35 -32.44 -36.18
C LYS A 557 7.50 -32.52 -35.14
N PRO A 558 8.70 -31.95 -35.43
CA PRO A 558 9.80 -31.97 -34.50
C PRO A 558 9.41 -31.24 -33.19
N ALA A 559 9.69 -31.85 -32.04
CA ALA A 559 9.53 -31.20 -30.76
C ALA A 559 10.48 -29.99 -30.72
N ARG A 560 9.99 -28.86 -30.16
CA ARG A 560 10.77 -27.63 -30.05
C ARG A 560 11.98 -27.89 -29.12
N MET A 561 13.18 -27.74 -29.65
CA MET A 561 14.41 -27.91 -28.88
C MET A 561 14.54 -26.80 -27.83
N SER A 562 14.98 -27.16 -26.60
CA SER A 562 15.31 -26.19 -25.59
C SER A 562 16.50 -25.32 -25.99
N LEU A 563 16.64 -24.14 -25.36
CA LEU A 563 17.79 -23.25 -25.62
C LEU A 563 19.11 -23.95 -25.21
N TYR A 564 19.06 -24.73 -24.11
CA TYR A 564 20.22 -25.52 -23.67
C TYR A 564 20.60 -26.60 -24.70
N GLY A 565 19.63 -27.27 -25.32
CA GLY A 565 19.87 -28.20 -26.40
C GLY A 565 20.49 -27.50 -27.63
N ALA A 566 20.00 -26.30 -27.98
CA ALA A 566 20.57 -25.48 -29.02
C ALA A 566 22.03 -25.08 -28.75
N LEU A 567 22.34 -24.74 -27.50
CA LEU A 567 23.69 -24.42 -27.04
C LEU A 567 24.64 -25.62 -27.18
N LEU A 568 24.19 -26.81 -26.78
CA LEU A 568 25.00 -28.04 -26.95
C LEU A 568 25.30 -28.38 -28.41
N LEU A 569 24.36 -28.10 -29.32
CA LEU A 569 24.60 -28.27 -30.75
C LEU A 569 25.55 -27.23 -31.34
N ALA A 570 25.42 -25.97 -30.92
CA ALA A 570 26.27 -24.88 -31.38
C ALA A 570 27.76 -25.09 -31.00
N ARG A 571 28.04 -25.81 -29.94
CA ARG A 571 29.40 -26.22 -29.53
C ARG A 571 30.10 -27.14 -30.56
N GLN A 572 29.33 -27.84 -31.42
CA GLN A 572 29.85 -28.71 -32.46
C GLN A 572 30.25 -27.94 -33.71
N GLY A 573 30.13 -26.62 -33.70
CA GLY A 573 30.55 -25.75 -34.77
C GLY A 573 32.06 -25.75 -35.01
N ARG A 574 32.52 -24.98 -36.02
CA ARG A 574 33.95 -24.86 -36.31
C ARG A 574 34.67 -24.16 -35.17
N ALA A 575 35.77 -24.73 -34.68
CA ALA A 575 36.55 -24.22 -33.59
C ALA A 575 37.09 -22.78 -33.80
N GLU A 576 37.28 -22.39 -35.06
CA GLU A 576 37.78 -21.07 -35.48
C GLU A 576 36.67 -20.01 -35.56
N ASP A 577 35.36 -20.39 -35.47
CA ASP A 577 34.27 -19.45 -35.47
C ASP A 577 34.16 -18.73 -34.11
N PRO A 578 34.24 -17.39 -34.10
CA PRO A 578 34.18 -16.62 -32.83
C PRO A 578 32.91 -16.88 -32.06
N PHE A 579 31.78 -17.17 -32.72
CA PHE A 579 30.53 -17.51 -32.00
C PHE A 579 30.62 -18.87 -31.32
N THR A 580 31.20 -19.87 -31.99
CA THR A 580 31.43 -21.20 -31.39
C THR A 580 32.37 -21.13 -30.21
N GLN A 581 33.42 -20.30 -30.30
CA GLN A 581 34.32 -20.04 -29.15
C GLN A 581 33.58 -19.42 -27.98
N LYS A 582 32.78 -18.40 -28.23
CA LYS A 582 31.94 -17.73 -27.20
C LYS A 582 30.97 -18.70 -26.53
N VAL A 583 30.35 -19.59 -27.29
CA VAL A 583 29.43 -20.62 -26.77
C VAL A 583 30.21 -21.62 -25.91
N ASN A 584 31.40 -22.03 -26.33
CA ASN A 584 32.24 -22.95 -25.57
C ASN A 584 32.74 -22.31 -24.25
N ASP A 585 33.22 -21.08 -24.31
CA ASP A 585 33.65 -20.34 -23.11
C ASP A 585 32.54 -20.21 -22.05
N PHE A 586 31.33 -19.90 -22.51
CA PHE A 586 30.15 -19.86 -21.65
C PHE A 586 29.84 -21.22 -21.03
N TYR A 587 29.81 -22.28 -21.85
CA TYR A 587 29.50 -23.63 -21.40
C TYR A 587 30.53 -24.16 -20.39
N ASP A 588 31.80 -23.91 -20.65
CA ASP A 588 32.89 -24.39 -19.79
C ASP A 588 32.86 -23.70 -18.43
N LYS A 589 32.62 -22.38 -18.40
CA LYS A 589 32.39 -21.61 -17.18
C LYS A 589 31.15 -22.11 -16.42
N LEU A 590 30.03 -22.31 -17.12
CA LEU A 590 28.81 -22.83 -16.51
C LEU A 590 29.02 -24.20 -15.91
N THR A 591 29.75 -25.09 -16.62
CA THR A 591 30.03 -26.44 -16.15
C THR A 591 30.91 -26.43 -14.91
N ALA A 592 31.94 -25.59 -14.88
CA ALA A 592 32.79 -25.40 -13.71
C ALA A 592 32.01 -24.90 -12.48
N LEU A 593 31.17 -23.88 -12.68
CA LEU A 593 30.30 -23.36 -11.60
C LEU A 593 29.29 -24.41 -11.10
N ARG A 594 28.74 -25.23 -11.99
CA ARG A 594 27.82 -26.33 -11.61
C ARG A 594 28.54 -27.44 -10.83
N GLN A 595 29.79 -27.75 -11.16
CA GLN A 595 30.60 -28.71 -10.39
C GLN A 595 30.90 -28.17 -8.99
N MET A 596 31.29 -26.89 -8.91
CA MET A 596 31.60 -26.21 -7.66
C MET A 596 30.36 -26.13 -6.74
N ALA A 597 29.19 -25.80 -7.28
CA ALA A 597 27.92 -25.67 -6.54
C ALA A 597 27.49 -26.95 -5.80
N ARG A 598 28.12 -28.10 -6.12
CA ARG A 598 27.87 -29.37 -5.44
C ARG A 598 28.68 -29.54 -4.15
N SER A 599 29.76 -28.78 -3.98
CA SER A 599 30.76 -29.01 -2.94
C SER A 599 31.04 -27.81 -2.04
N VAL A 600 30.69 -26.60 -2.47
CA VAL A 600 30.95 -25.38 -1.71
C VAL A 600 29.67 -24.70 -1.23
N PRO A 601 29.70 -23.93 -0.12
CA PRO A 601 28.58 -23.13 0.34
C PRO A 601 28.27 -21.98 -0.63
N ALA A 602 27.05 -21.42 -0.53
CA ALA A 602 26.53 -20.36 -1.40
C ALA A 602 27.45 -19.13 -1.47
N GLU A 603 28.07 -18.75 -0.36
CA GLU A 603 28.98 -17.61 -0.28
C GLU A 603 30.19 -17.80 -1.18
N GLN A 604 30.86 -18.95 -1.08
CA GLN A 604 32.04 -19.26 -1.90
C GLN A 604 31.68 -19.39 -3.38
N LEU A 605 30.51 -19.92 -3.70
CA LEU A 605 30.03 -19.99 -5.08
C LEU A 605 29.85 -18.58 -5.67
N LEU A 606 29.27 -17.66 -4.92
CA LEU A 606 29.07 -16.27 -5.37
C LEU A 606 30.39 -15.50 -5.49
N GLU A 607 31.32 -15.69 -4.56
CA GLU A 607 32.68 -15.11 -4.66
C GLU A 607 33.39 -15.59 -5.93
N GLU A 608 33.27 -16.88 -6.25
CA GLU A 608 33.85 -17.44 -7.49
C GLU A 608 33.14 -16.90 -8.75
N ILE A 609 31.80 -16.75 -8.69
CA ILE A 609 31.06 -16.08 -9.78
C ILE A 609 31.61 -14.67 -9.98
N PHE A 610 31.77 -13.88 -8.93
CA PHE A 610 32.32 -12.53 -9.04
C PHE A 610 33.76 -12.50 -9.59
N ALA A 611 34.61 -13.44 -9.15
CA ALA A 611 36.01 -13.53 -9.56
C ALA A 611 36.16 -13.97 -11.04
N THR A 612 35.44 -15.04 -11.42
CA THR A 612 35.57 -15.64 -12.76
C THR A 612 34.85 -14.87 -13.86
N THR A 613 33.80 -14.13 -13.48
CA THR A 613 32.95 -13.42 -14.43
C THR A 613 33.29 -11.92 -14.51
N GLY A 614 34.02 -11.37 -13.54
CA GLY A 614 34.28 -9.93 -13.46
C GLY A 614 33.00 -9.10 -13.18
N TYR A 615 31.94 -9.72 -12.62
CA TYR A 615 30.64 -9.09 -12.45
C TYR A 615 30.69 -7.77 -11.70
N LEU A 616 31.44 -7.71 -10.59
CA LEU A 616 31.58 -6.48 -9.81
C LEU A 616 32.33 -5.37 -10.57
N ALA A 617 33.27 -5.75 -11.46
CA ALA A 617 33.94 -4.77 -12.32
C ALA A 617 32.99 -4.23 -13.39
N ALA A 618 32.20 -5.11 -14.03
CA ALA A 618 31.18 -4.71 -15.00
C ALA A 618 30.14 -3.76 -14.39
N LEU A 619 29.69 -4.01 -13.16
CA LEU A 619 28.79 -3.08 -12.46
C LEU A 619 29.46 -1.74 -12.15
N GLY A 620 30.78 -1.74 -11.87
CA GLY A 620 31.53 -0.54 -11.49
C GLY A 620 31.62 0.52 -12.60
N VAL A 621 31.53 0.14 -13.86
CA VAL A 621 31.55 1.06 -15.01
C VAL A 621 30.17 1.56 -15.45
N THR A 622 29.09 1.06 -14.81
CA THR A 622 27.74 1.51 -15.07
C THR A 622 27.39 2.73 -14.22
N GLU A 623 26.36 3.45 -14.62
CA GLU A 623 25.77 4.51 -13.82
C GLU A 623 25.43 3.99 -12.41
N ASN A 624 25.73 4.75 -11.35
CA ASN A 624 25.59 4.32 -9.94
C ASN A 624 26.36 3.04 -9.58
N GLY A 625 27.51 2.80 -10.25
CA GLY A 625 28.30 1.57 -10.13
C GLY A 625 28.78 1.22 -8.73
N VAL A 626 29.03 2.21 -7.86
CA VAL A 626 29.36 1.98 -6.45
C VAL A 626 28.21 1.29 -5.72
N ARG A 627 27.00 1.84 -5.86
CA ARG A 627 25.77 1.31 -5.26
C ARG A 627 25.45 -0.08 -5.80
N ARG A 628 25.49 -0.28 -7.11
CA ARG A 628 25.23 -1.59 -7.74
C ARG A 628 26.18 -2.67 -7.25
N ARG A 629 27.45 -2.33 -6.99
CA ARG A 629 28.42 -3.26 -6.38
C ARG A 629 28.09 -3.58 -4.91
N GLU A 630 27.64 -2.59 -4.16
CA GLU A 630 27.18 -2.80 -2.78
C GLU A 630 25.95 -3.72 -2.74
N ASP A 631 24.99 -3.53 -3.64
CA ASP A 631 23.81 -4.39 -3.76
C ASP A 631 24.19 -5.83 -4.12
N ALA A 632 25.15 -6.02 -5.02
CA ALA A 632 25.63 -7.37 -5.36
C ALA A 632 26.31 -8.06 -4.14
N ARG A 633 27.07 -7.32 -3.33
CA ARG A 633 27.63 -7.85 -2.08
C ARG A 633 26.57 -8.15 -1.03
N ARG A 634 25.56 -7.29 -0.91
CA ARG A 634 24.41 -7.51 -0.02
C ARG A 634 23.63 -8.76 -0.44
N PHE A 635 23.45 -8.98 -1.75
CA PHE A 635 22.84 -10.19 -2.27
C PHE A 635 23.66 -11.42 -1.91
N ALA A 636 25.00 -11.37 -1.99
CA ALA A 636 25.87 -12.46 -1.56
C ALA A 636 25.74 -12.72 -0.04
N SER A 637 25.69 -11.67 0.77
CA SER A 637 25.48 -11.80 2.23
C SER A 637 24.10 -12.42 2.56
N PHE A 638 23.05 -12.05 1.81
CA PHE A 638 21.73 -12.67 1.94
C PHE A 638 21.80 -14.18 1.62
N CYS A 639 22.46 -14.54 0.52
CA CYS A 639 22.63 -15.96 0.15
C CYS A 639 23.42 -16.75 1.21
N ALA A 640 24.46 -16.18 1.79
CA ALA A 640 25.21 -16.76 2.88
C ALA A 640 24.34 -16.96 4.14
N ALA A 641 23.58 -15.93 4.52
CA ALA A 641 22.71 -15.96 5.69
C ALA A 641 21.49 -16.90 5.55
N SER A 642 21.12 -17.27 4.31
CA SER A 642 19.98 -18.17 4.05
C SER A 642 20.13 -19.56 4.66
N GLY A 643 21.37 -19.98 4.96
CA GLY A 643 21.67 -21.31 5.49
C GLY A 643 21.27 -22.47 4.56
N ALA A 644 21.16 -22.19 3.25
CA ALA A 644 20.72 -23.17 2.26
C ALA A 644 21.74 -24.30 2.10
N GLY A 645 21.30 -25.54 2.27
CA GLY A 645 22.14 -26.77 2.19
C GLY A 645 22.50 -27.18 0.76
N GLY A 646 22.47 -26.28 -0.23
CA GLY A 646 22.81 -26.53 -1.63
C GLY A 646 22.11 -25.58 -2.58
N ILE A 647 22.50 -25.60 -3.87
CA ILE A 647 22.04 -24.65 -4.88
C ILE A 647 20.52 -24.66 -5.06
N SER A 648 19.86 -25.82 -5.08
CA SER A 648 18.39 -25.89 -5.24
C SER A 648 17.65 -25.32 -4.02
N ALA A 649 18.20 -25.47 -2.81
CA ALA A 649 17.65 -24.85 -1.62
C ALA A 649 17.86 -23.34 -1.62
N LEU A 650 18.99 -22.87 -2.12
CA LEU A 650 19.29 -21.45 -2.30
C LEU A 650 18.32 -20.79 -3.31
N VAL A 651 18.10 -21.41 -4.46
CA VAL A 651 17.15 -20.90 -5.46
C VAL A 651 15.75 -20.78 -4.87
N ARG A 652 15.27 -21.78 -4.12
CA ARG A 652 13.98 -21.69 -3.41
C ARG A 652 13.96 -20.57 -2.38
N ALA A 653 15.05 -20.36 -1.64
CA ALA A 653 15.14 -19.26 -0.67
C ALA A 653 15.08 -17.89 -1.35
N ILE A 654 15.74 -17.74 -2.51
CA ILE A 654 15.68 -16.51 -3.33
C ILE A 654 14.26 -16.27 -3.85
N ASP A 655 13.62 -17.30 -4.42
CA ASP A 655 12.23 -17.18 -4.92
C ASP A 655 11.26 -16.84 -3.79
N ALA A 656 11.42 -17.44 -2.62
CA ALA A 656 10.64 -17.12 -1.43
C ALA A 656 10.84 -15.67 -0.96
N ALA A 657 12.07 -15.18 -0.98
CA ALA A 657 12.38 -13.79 -0.62
C ALA A 657 11.81 -12.79 -1.63
N ALA A 658 11.86 -13.13 -2.93
CA ALA A 658 11.26 -12.31 -4.00
C ALA A 658 9.74 -12.22 -3.85
N LEU A 659 9.05 -13.33 -3.54
CA LEU A 659 7.61 -13.38 -3.29
C LEU A 659 7.19 -12.59 -2.04
N ALA A 660 8.01 -12.64 -0.99
CA ALA A 660 7.73 -11.94 0.26
C ALA A 660 7.98 -10.42 0.17
N GLY A 661 8.49 -9.90 -0.94
CA GLY A 661 8.84 -8.48 -1.08
C GLY A 661 9.93 -8.04 -0.10
N SER A 662 10.70 -8.99 0.48
CA SER A 662 11.64 -8.70 1.53
C SER A 662 12.90 -8.05 0.98
N THR A 663 13.02 -6.79 1.25
CA THR A 663 14.31 -6.12 1.32
C THR A 663 14.98 -6.55 2.61
N GLY A 664 16.14 -7.19 2.54
CA GLY A 664 16.90 -7.62 3.73
C GLY A 664 16.89 -6.57 4.84
N GLN A 665 16.92 -7.05 6.08
CA GLN A 665 16.72 -6.29 7.32
C GLN A 665 17.28 -4.86 7.27
N ASP A 666 16.41 -3.91 7.58
CA ASP A 666 16.76 -2.52 7.87
C ASP A 666 17.58 -2.43 9.17
N THR A 667 18.87 -2.66 9.08
CA THR A 667 19.78 -2.53 10.23
C THR A 667 20.42 -1.15 10.34
N THR A 668 20.13 -0.23 9.41
CA THR A 668 20.63 1.15 9.51
C THR A 668 19.62 2.00 10.28
N PRO A 669 20.02 2.65 11.39
CA PRO A 669 19.16 3.62 12.07
C PRO A 669 18.72 4.67 11.06
N GLY A 670 17.40 4.87 10.94
CA GLY A 670 16.84 5.94 10.12
C GLY A 670 17.18 7.29 10.74
N GLY A 671 18.22 7.94 10.23
CA GLY A 671 18.61 9.27 10.66
C GLY A 671 19.15 10.07 9.49
N ALA A 672 19.01 11.41 9.55
CA ALA A 672 19.67 12.31 8.62
C ALA A 672 21.18 12.04 8.62
N ARG A 673 21.80 11.99 7.44
CA ARG A 673 23.25 11.96 7.34
C ARG A 673 23.77 13.39 7.37
N PRO A 674 24.84 13.67 8.18
CA PRO A 674 25.42 14.99 8.22
C PRO A 674 25.83 15.48 6.81
N GLY A 675 25.47 16.72 6.50
CA GLY A 675 25.83 17.38 5.26
C GLY A 675 25.03 16.98 4.02
N CYS A 676 24.00 16.12 4.13
CA CYS A 676 23.21 15.63 3.00
C CYS A 676 21.73 15.98 3.12
N VAL A 677 21.10 16.30 2.00
CA VAL A 677 19.64 16.30 1.89
C VAL A 677 19.12 14.87 2.09
N THR A 678 18.12 14.71 2.91
CA THR A 678 17.54 13.39 3.19
C THR A 678 16.24 13.18 2.38
N VAL A 679 16.17 12.09 1.62
CA VAL A 679 14.94 11.66 0.92
C VAL A 679 14.40 10.40 1.61
N MET A 680 13.17 10.47 2.11
CA MET A 680 12.55 9.34 2.83
C MET A 680 11.04 9.29 2.64
N THR A 681 10.42 8.16 3.02
CA THR A 681 8.95 8.08 3.03
C THR A 681 8.37 8.77 4.26
N ILE A 682 7.13 9.27 4.13
CA ILE A 682 6.35 9.83 5.24
C ILE A 682 6.31 8.87 6.43
N HIS A 683 6.13 7.57 6.20
CA HIS A 683 6.12 6.56 7.27
C HIS A 683 7.45 6.50 8.06
N ARG A 684 8.56 6.72 7.37
CA ARG A 684 9.88 6.63 7.99
C ARG A 684 10.28 7.91 8.73
N SER A 685 9.65 9.03 8.39
CA SER A 685 9.90 10.31 9.06
C SER A 685 9.21 10.41 10.43
N LYS A 686 8.27 9.51 10.74
CA LYS A 686 7.58 9.51 12.03
C LYS A 686 8.60 9.37 13.18
N GLY A 687 8.51 10.25 14.17
CA GLY A 687 9.46 10.33 15.28
C GLY A 687 10.74 11.12 14.98
N LEU A 688 10.97 11.54 13.72
CA LEU A 688 12.10 12.42 13.36
C LEU A 688 11.67 13.88 13.38
N GLN A 689 12.68 14.76 13.48
CA GLN A 689 12.50 16.22 13.46
C GLN A 689 13.54 16.83 12.52
N PHE A 690 13.09 17.81 11.76
CA PHE A 690 13.93 18.64 10.91
C PHE A 690 13.72 20.10 11.29
N PRO A 691 14.73 20.98 11.18
CA PRO A 691 14.65 22.39 11.53
C PRO A 691 13.53 23.16 10.86
#